data_4afd6c1a9c3bc118ae41267e3babfa5f
#
_entry.id   4afd6c1a9c3bc118ae41267e3babfa5f
#
_cell.length_a   1.000
_cell.length_b   1.000
_cell.length_c   1.000
_cell.angle_alpha   90.00
_cell.angle_beta   90.00
_cell.angle_gamma   90.00
#
_symmetry.space_group_name_H-M   'P 1'
#
loop_
_entity.id
_entity.type
_entity.pdbx_description
1 polymer ?
#
loop_
_entity_poly.entity_id
_entity_poly.type
_entity_poly.pdbx_seq_one_letter_code
_entity_poly.pdbx_strand_id
1 'polypeptide(L)'
;MFYELANLRAFGARPCLIAADGTTLSYAALADAAEQFARQLPLDRRLIAVEAAADPDAITAYLSALAAGHAVMPLPAGDEATAARLEERFRPAASFRRAGGSWQLLSHSHDPAAVHPDLALLLQTSGSTGHGRGVRLSGTAVDSNARAIADYLQIRRQDRAALILPLHYSYGLSVLHSHLAAGASLWLAPGSVLDAGFAAALAASGATSLAGVPHHFRLLESAGLSHTLPESIKTLTVAGGAMEPDQVRAWATRMQARAGRFFVMYGQTEATARISYLPPEQALDTPGAAGRAIPGGRLLLRDAGGREITKPESEGELCYQGSNVMMGYAEDSADLAKDAELSELATGDLARRDAGGLYHITGRLSRMSKIAGLRIGHDAIERALAAQGHEAAVWGDDARISIAICGPQDGIAALAARLTGVGQQHFTVLPRSSLPRRANGKVDYPALKSQSAKPQPAKGVLAAYQAAFAPQTVGRNDSFASLGGDSLRHVELSLALDEALGGAPAGWEEMPVKDLEQAAPAPSASLPFDLIARVIAILAVVTAHQTFWPVYGGAAAMVILMGMSVAGFRWEALKSGSMGSFFKPVAAVLIPYYLILAGYAAAWEQVPWVSVFLAGNFALTTPETHLMLPYLYWFIEAYLQVTLLVALPFALPPVRRWLVQQGAFRTGLCFLAFAVAIRLAAPEIWQIGGRAQFTVPWVFYLFALGWCITAADTLGQRLMVLGAACVIMPSAAYLGGNWYGGWIKYMWLLALIAGLLFITRLPVPRFAARPVMRLAQAAFPIYLLHRFVPELLMPMIGLEGRSPLNDALAIFGGIALGLAAAALQRQLVQAWSNARNRRQLEMAQA
;
A
#
# COMPACT_ATOMS: atom_id res chain seq x y z
N MET A 1 41.25 17.04 -8.08
CA MET A 1 40.40 15.87 -8.30
C MET A 1 41.21 14.79 -8.96
N PHE A 2 40.92 13.50 -8.74
CA PHE A 2 41.65 12.38 -9.36
C PHE A 2 41.60 12.43 -10.90
N TYR A 3 40.52 13.00 -11.48
CA TYR A 3 40.31 13.09 -12.93
C TYR A 3 40.96 14.34 -13.57
N GLU A 4 41.63 15.22 -12.80
CA GLU A 4 42.40 16.31 -13.37
C GLU A 4 43.58 15.73 -14.18
N LEU A 5 43.75 16.22 -15.42
CA LEU A 5 44.78 15.65 -16.33
C LEU A 5 46.19 15.74 -15.75
N ALA A 6 46.49 16.79 -14.98
CA ALA A 6 47.79 16.90 -14.30
C ALA A 6 48.03 15.77 -13.28
N ASN A 7 46.98 15.40 -12.51
CA ASN A 7 47.04 14.32 -11.54
C ASN A 7 47.19 12.93 -12.22
N LEU A 8 46.44 12.71 -13.32
CA LEU A 8 46.62 11.51 -14.13
C LEU A 8 48.02 11.41 -14.74
N ARG A 9 48.49 12.50 -15.36
CA ARG A 9 49.82 12.58 -15.99
C ARG A 9 50.97 12.34 -14.99
N ALA A 10 50.80 12.71 -13.70
CA ALA A 10 51.78 12.46 -12.64
C ALA A 10 52.09 10.97 -12.39
N PHE A 11 51.22 10.06 -12.82
CA PHE A 11 51.50 8.62 -12.77
C PHE A 11 52.39 8.11 -13.95
N GLY A 12 52.62 8.95 -14.98
CA GLY A 12 53.55 8.71 -16.06
C GLY A 12 53.24 7.53 -16.96
N ALA A 13 54.23 6.74 -17.31
CA ALA A 13 54.14 5.59 -18.22
C ALA A 13 53.54 4.33 -17.60
N ARG A 14 52.99 4.44 -16.37
CA ARG A 14 52.34 3.26 -15.74
C ARG A 14 51.10 2.82 -16.53
N PRO A 15 50.85 1.51 -16.63
CA PRO A 15 49.60 0.97 -17.17
C PRO A 15 48.39 1.54 -16.43
N CYS A 16 47.42 2.07 -17.18
CA CYS A 16 46.15 2.58 -16.67
C CYS A 16 45.00 1.68 -17.09
N LEU A 17 44.71 1.58 -18.38
CA LEU A 17 43.66 0.74 -18.96
C LEU A 17 44.31 -0.39 -19.77
N ILE A 18 43.81 -1.59 -19.58
CA ILE A 18 44.20 -2.76 -20.33
C ILE A 18 42.99 -3.34 -21.01
N ALA A 19 42.88 -3.23 -22.30
CA ALA A 19 41.78 -3.75 -23.10
C ALA A 19 41.76 -5.29 -23.14
N ALA A 20 40.65 -5.84 -23.60
CA ALA A 20 40.46 -7.29 -23.69
C ALA A 20 41.48 -8.01 -24.58
N ASP A 21 41.96 -7.31 -25.61
CA ASP A 21 42.98 -7.81 -26.54
C ASP A 21 44.44 -7.69 -26.00
N GLY A 22 44.61 -7.15 -24.77
CA GLY A 22 45.89 -6.91 -24.13
C GLY A 22 46.51 -5.54 -24.46
N THR A 23 45.88 -4.75 -25.30
CA THR A 23 46.34 -3.37 -25.58
C THR A 23 46.31 -2.54 -24.29
N THR A 24 47.42 -1.86 -24.03
CA THR A 24 47.63 -1.12 -22.79
C THR A 24 47.76 0.38 -23.06
N LEU A 25 46.90 1.17 -22.40
CA LEU A 25 46.98 2.63 -22.37
C LEU A 25 47.62 3.05 -21.04
N SER A 26 48.72 3.84 -21.10
CA SER A 26 49.35 4.39 -19.90
C SER A 26 48.60 5.60 -19.38
N TYR A 27 48.85 6.02 -18.12
CA TYR A 27 48.27 7.21 -17.53
C TYR A 27 48.63 8.48 -18.31
N ALA A 28 49.89 8.62 -18.76
CA ALA A 28 50.30 9.78 -19.58
C ALA A 28 49.56 9.75 -20.93
N ALA A 29 49.52 8.62 -21.63
CA ALA A 29 48.80 8.52 -22.91
C ALA A 29 47.28 8.74 -22.75
N LEU A 30 46.67 8.29 -21.66
CA LEU A 30 45.26 8.56 -21.35
C LEU A 30 45.01 10.07 -21.13
N ALA A 31 45.90 10.74 -20.38
CA ALA A 31 45.80 12.18 -20.13
C ALA A 31 46.00 12.98 -21.44
N ASP A 32 46.90 12.59 -22.32
CA ASP A 32 47.11 13.25 -23.62
C ASP A 32 45.93 13.00 -24.56
N ALA A 33 45.41 11.80 -24.62
CA ALA A 33 44.19 11.48 -25.39
C ALA A 33 42.97 12.27 -24.88
N ALA A 34 42.81 12.38 -23.54
CA ALA A 34 41.72 13.13 -22.93
C ALA A 34 41.86 14.66 -23.20
N GLU A 35 43.07 15.21 -23.18
CA GLU A 35 43.31 16.58 -23.55
C GLU A 35 42.99 16.86 -25.03
N GLN A 36 43.36 15.96 -25.92
CA GLN A 36 43.02 16.05 -27.34
C GLN A 36 41.50 15.98 -27.57
N PHE A 37 40.81 15.08 -26.90
CA PHE A 37 39.34 14.94 -27.02
C PHE A 37 38.65 16.20 -26.46
N ALA A 38 39.11 16.78 -25.36
CA ALA A 38 38.54 17.98 -24.76
C ALA A 38 38.44 19.16 -25.75
N ARG A 39 39.34 19.24 -26.74
CA ARG A 39 39.30 20.31 -27.77
C ARG A 39 38.09 20.21 -28.72
N GLN A 40 37.41 19.08 -28.73
CA GLN A 40 36.19 18.84 -29.53
C GLN A 40 34.92 19.13 -28.75
N LEU A 41 35.01 19.30 -27.42
CA LEU A 41 33.88 19.63 -26.55
C LEU A 41 33.51 21.10 -26.60
N PRO A 42 32.26 21.48 -26.20
CA PRO A 42 31.87 22.87 -26.06
C PRO A 42 32.83 23.67 -25.15
N LEU A 43 33.03 24.95 -25.44
CA LEU A 43 33.86 25.80 -24.58
C LEU A 43 33.19 26.14 -23.24
N ASP A 44 31.86 26.28 -23.29
CA ASP A 44 31.07 26.57 -22.10
C ASP A 44 30.75 25.28 -21.36
N ARG A 45 30.64 25.36 -20.02
CA ARG A 45 30.24 24.25 -19.17
C ARG A 45 28.84 23.75 -19.56
N ARG A 46 28.74 22.47 -19.87
CA ARG A 46 27.49 21.79 -20.32
C ARG A 46 27.36 20.40 -19.73
N LEU A 47 26.18 19.79 -19.90
CA LEU A 47 26.00 18.35 -19.72
C LEU A 47 26.46 17.62 -20.99
N ILE A 48 27.36 16.67 -20.82
CA ILE A 48 27.82 15.78 -21.91
C ILE A 48 27.34 14.36 -21.59
N ALA A 49 26.66 13.71 -22.51
CA ALA A 49 26.29 12.32 -22.37
C ALA A 49 27.39 11.42 -22.92
N VAL A 50 27.70 10.34 -22.23
CA VAL A 50 28.75 9.40 -22.65
C VAL A 50 28.25 7.97 -22.52
N GLU A 51 28.26 7.20 -23.60
CA GLU A 51 27.96 5.76 -23.52
C GLU A 51 29.01 5.06 -22.67
N ALA A 52 28.58 4.55 -21.52
CA ALA A 52 29.46 4.06 -20.44
C ALA A 52 29.88 2.60 -20.69
N ALA A 53 30.61 2.36 -21.76
CA ALA A 53 31.20 1.07 -22.09
C ALA A 53 32.54 0.86 -21.36
N ALA A 54 32.91 -0.40 -21.09
CA ALA A 54 34.25 -0.79 -20.64
C ALA A 54 35.22 -0.80 -21.84
N ASP A 55 35.48 0.38 -22.36
CA ASP A 55 36.21 0.64 -23.59
C ASP A 55 37.14 1.86 -23.39
N PRO A 56 38.39 1.84 -23.86
CA PRO A 56 39.35 2.95 -23.66
C PRO A 56 38.84 4.28 -24.21
N ASP A 57 38.16 4.30 -25.36
CA ASP A 57 37.67 5.53 -25.98
C ASP A 57 36.51 6.13 -25.16
N ALA A 58 35.62 5.30 -24.67
CA ALA A 58 34.50 5.73 -23.81
C ALA A 58 35.01 6.29 -22.49
N ILE A 59 36.01 5.63 -21.85
CA ILE A 59 36.63 6.08 -20.61
C ILE A 59 37.43 7.38 -20.84
N THR A 60 38.11 7.51 -21.98
CA THR A 60 38.81 8.73 -22.36
C THR A 60 37.82 9.90 -22.51
N ALA A 61 36.75 9.73 -23.26
CA ALA A 61 35.71 10.76 -23.43
C ALA A 61 35.08 11.16 -22.08
N TYR A 62 34.79 10.18 -21.23
CA TYR A 62 34.26 10.42 -19.90
C TYR A 62 35.20 11.29 -19.02
N LEU A 63 36.47 10.92 -18.94
CA LEU A 63 37.48 11.66 -18.16
C LEU A 63 37.77 13.02 -18.77
N SER A 64 37.78 13.12 -20.10
CA SER A 64 37.97 14.35 -20.84
C SER A 64 36.88 15.38 -20.51
N ALA A 65 35.63 14.99 -20.54
CA ALA A 65 34.50 15.87 -20.23
C ALA A 65 34.55 16.36 -18.75
N LEU A 66 34.88 15.47 -17.79
CA LEU A 66 35.08 15.87 -16.40
C LEU A 66 36.26 16.81 -16.20
N ALA A 67 37.42 16.52 -16.84
CA ALA A 67 38.62 17.34 -16.74
C ALA A 67 38.44 18.71 -17.39
N ALA A 68 37.66 18.80 -18.46
CA ALA A 68 37.28 20.07 -19.10
C ALA A 68 36.23 20.85 -18.31
N GLY A 69 35.76 20.33 -17.18
CA GLY A 69 34.79 21.01 -16.29
C GLY A 69 33.33 20.82 -16.69
N HIS A 70 32.99 19.93 -17.58
CA HIS A 70 31.61 19.58 -17.89
C HIS A 70 31.00 18.66 -16.84
N ALA A 71 29.63 18.62 -16.76
CA ALA A 71 28.93 17.56 -16.12
C ALA A 71 28.74 16.37 -17.06
N VAL A 72 28.85 15.14 -16.56
CA VAL A 72 28.73 13.93 -17.40
C VAL A 72 27.52 13.12 -17.00
N MET A 73 26.77 12.67 -18.00
CA MET A 73 25.66 11.71 -17.86
C MET A 73 26.09 10.39 -18.51
N PRO A 74 26.45 9.37 -17.74
CA PRO A 74 26.75 8.05 -18.27
C PRO A 74 25.50 7.35 -18.79
N LEU A 75 25.48 6.99 -20.06
CA LEU A 75 24.40 6.26 -20.72
C LEU A 75 24.66 4.76 -20.67
N PRO A 76 23.63 3.89 -20.56
CA PRO A 76 23.81 2.46 -20.62
C PRO A 76 24.31 2.04 -22.02
N ALA A 77 25.40 1.26 -22.05
CA ALA A 77 25.98 0.78 -23.31
C ALA A 77 25.02 -0.18 -24.03
N GLY A 78 24.80 0.07 -25.35
CA GLY A 78 23.98 -0.78 -26.20
C GLY A 78 22.47 -0.66 -25.97
N ASP A 79 21.97 0.25 -25.11
CA ASP A 79 20.54 0.52 -24.91
C ASP A 79 20.17 1.88 -25.51
N GLU A 80 19.97 1.91 -26.83
CA GLU A 80 19.63 3.13 -27.58
C GLU A 80 18.31 3.76 -27.13
N ALA A 81 17.31 2.94 -26.78
CA ALA A 81 16.01 3.42 -26.34
C ALA A 81 16.08 4.18 -25.01
N THR A 82 16.85 3.66 -24.06
CA THR A 82 17.10 4.35 -22.78
C THR A 82 17.97 5.58 -22.98
N ALA A 83 19.00 5.50 -23.81
CA ALA A 83 19.86 6.64 -24.13
C ALA A 83 19.06 7.80 -24.73
N ALA A 84 18.26 7.56 -25.78
CA ALA A 84 17.42 8.59 -26.43
C ALA A 84 16.46 9.26 -25.44
N ARG A 85 15.79 8.48 -24.59
CA ARG A 85 14.89 9.02 -23.55
C ARG A 85 15.62 9.90 -22.52
N LEU A 86 16.83 9.54 -22.11
CA LEU A 86 17.65 10.32 -21.19
C LEU A 86 18.15 11.59 -21.82
N GLU A 87 18.56 11.53 -23.10
CA GLU A 87 18.98 12.69 -23.90
C GLU A 87 17.83 13.69 -24.09
N GLU A 88 16.62 13.22 -24.41
CA GLU A 88 15.41 14.05 -24.48
C GLU A 88 15.09 14.72 -23.13
N ARG A 89 15.17 13.96 -22.04
CA ARG A 89 14.82 14.44 -20.70
C ARG A 89 15.80 15.47 -20.14
N PHE A 90 17.10 15.23 -20.29
CA PHE A 90 18.14 16.05 -19.65
C PHE A 90 18.89 16.99 -20.61
N ARG A 91 18.61 16.90 -21.91
CA ARG A 91 19.08 17.84 -22.94
C ARG A 91 20.59 18.11 -22.90
N PRO A 92 21.46 17.07 -23.04
CA PRO A 92 22.91 17.28 -23.11
C PRO A 92 23.30 18.10 -24.36
N ALA A 93 24.40 18.83 -24.30
CA ALA A 93 24.91 19.58 -25.46
C ALA A 93 25.50 18.65 -26.54
N ALA A 94 26.07 17.54 -26.11
CA ALA A 94 26.62 16.52 -27.01
C ALA A 94 26.57 15.14 -26.37
N SER A 95 26.58 14.10 -27.22
CA SER A 95 26.63 12.70 -26.80
C SER A 95 27.77 11.97 -27.49
N PHE A 96 28.65 11.33 -26.73
CA PHE A 96 29.67 10.44 -27.25
C PHE A 96 29.19 9.00 -27.13
N ARG A 97 28.91 8.36 -28.27
CA ARG A 97 28.35 7.01 -28.32
C ARG A 97 28.71 6.28 -29.60
N ARG A 98 28.47 4.97 -29.66
CA ARG A 98 28.62 4.21 -30.88
C ARG A 98 27.48 4.49 -31.85
N ALA A 99 27.81 4.89 -33.07
CA ALA A 99 26.91 5.08 -34.16
C ALA A 99 27.51 4.51 -35.43
N GLY A 100 26.77 3.66 -36.16
CA GLY A 100 27.30 3.00 -37.37
C GLY A 100 28.55 2.11 -37.12
N GLY A 101 28.71 1.58 -35.91
CA GLY A 101 29.85 0.70 -35.54
C GLY A 101 31.11 1.44 -35.07
N SER A 102 31.16 2.78 -35.10
CA SER A 102 32.28 3.60 -34.62
C SER A 102 31.86 4.54 -33.50
N TRP A 103 32.83 4.97 -32.68
CA TRP A 103 32.66 6.01 -31.67
C TRP A 103 32.51 7.38 -32.32
N GLN A 104 31.44 8.14 -31.99
CA GLN A 104 31.17 9.44 -32.56
C GLN A 104 30.71 10.43 -31.50
N LEU A 105 31.16 11.67 -31.59
CA LEU A 105 30.66 12.80 -30.83
C LEU A 105 29.52 13.46 -31.64
N LEU A 106 28.29 13.33 -31.11
CA LEU A 106 27.08 13.83 -31.74
C LEU A 106 26.61 15.11 -31.06
N SER A 107 26.56 16.23 -31.76
CA SER A 107 26.01 17.48 -31.25
C SER A 107 24.48 17.49 -31.37
N HIS A 108 23.79 18.03 -30.38
CA HIS A 108 22.33 18.14 -30.37
C HIS A 108 21.90 19.55 -30.83
N SER A 109 20.76 19.62 -31.54
CA SER A 109 20.20 20.87 -32.06
C SER A 109 19.30 21.64 -31.09
N HIS A 110 18.96 21.03 -29.95
CA HIS A 110 18.17 21.69 -28.91
C HIS A 110 19.03 22.63 -28.04
N ASP A 111 18.39 23.57 -27.35
CA ASP A 111 19.09 24.40 -26.36
C ASP A 111 19.57 23.51 -25.21
N PRO A 112 20.89 23.46 -24.94
CA PRO A 112 21.44 22.60 -23.89
C PRO A 112 21.05 23.10 -22.50
N ALA A 113 20.93 22.16 -21.55
CA ALA A 113 20.60 22.47 -20.17
C ALA A 113 21.66 23.37 -19.51
N ALA A 114 21.21 24.32 -18.68
CA ALA A 114 22.08 25.00 -17.73
C ALA A 114 22.50 24.02 -16.62
N VAL A 115 23.76 24.10 -16.19
CA VAL A 115 24.36 23.13 -15.27
C VAL A 115 25.01 23.89 -14.07
N HIS A 116 24.69 23.44 -12.84
CA HIS A 116 25.30 23.99 -11.64
C HIS A 116 26.84 23.86 -11.68
N PRO A 117 27.61 24.87 -11.20
CA PRO A 117 29.08 24.82 -11.26
C PRO A 117 29.73 23.59 -10.63
N ASP A 118 29.14 23.04 -9.56
CA ASP A 118 29.71 21.90 -8.84
C ASP A 118 29.24 20.56 -9.40
N LEU A 119 28.17 20.49 -10.24
CA LEU A 119 27.64 19.24 -10.76
C LEU A 119 28.65 18.55 -11.68
N ALA A 120 29.16 17.38 -11.28
CA ALA A 120 30.09 16.60 -12.10
C ALA A 120 29.44 15.38 -12.75
N LEU A 121 28.54 14.69 -12.06
CA LEU A 121 27.88 13.50 -12.58
C LEU A 121 26.36 13.55 -12.39
N LEU A 122 25.64 13.07 -13.40
CA LEU A 122 24.20 12.79 -13.35
C LEU A 122 23.99 11.28 -13.53
N LEU A 123 23.78 10.56 -12.44
CA LEU A 123 23.55 9.12 -12.47
C LEU A 123 22.05 8.81 -12.38
N GLN A 124 21.63 7.71 -13.03
CA GLN A 124 20.24 7.27 -12.96
C GLN A 124 20.05 6.24 -11.84
N THR A 125 18.98 6.42 -11.05
CA THR A 125 18.55 5.36 -10.14
C THR A 125 17.54 4.45 -10.82
N SER A 126 17.58 3.18 -10.48
CA SER A 126 16.59 2.19 -10.94
C SER A 126 15.25 2.32 -10.19
N GLY A 127 14.67 3.53 -10.11
CA GLY A 127 13.51 3.86 -9.29
C GLY A 127 12.36 2.85 -9.40
N SER A 128 11.62 2.67 -8.31
CA SER A 128 10.43 1.82 -8.20
C SER A 128 9.24 2.32 -9.06
N THR A 129 9.32 3.53 -9.57
CA THR A 129 8.26 4.23 -10.33
C THR A 129 8.34 4.06 -11.85
N GLY A 130 9.27 3.25 -12.37
CA GLY A 130 9.43 3.02 -13.81
C GLY A 130 10.20 4.11 -14.58
N HIS A 131 10.19 5.35 -14.12
CA HIS A 131 10.99 6.47 -14.66
C HIS A 131 12.03 6.87 -13.63
N GLY A 132 13.23 6.26 -13.63
CA GLY A 132 14.30 6.55 -12.65
C GLY A 132 14.57 8.06 -12.53
N ARG A 133 14.93 8.53 -11.31
CA ARG A 133 15.35 9.94 -11.08
C ARG A 133 16.85 10.09 -11.36
N GLY A 134 17.23 11.26 -11.82
CA GLY A 134 18.64 11.65 -11.93
C GLY A 134 19.19 12.00 -10.55
N VAL A 135 20.36 11.48 -10.19
CA VAL A 135 21.09 11.84 -8.97
C VAL A 135 22.19 12.81 -9.35
N ARG A 136 22.18 14.02 -8.80
CA ARG A 136 23.16 15.08 -9.04
C ARG A 136 24.33 14.92 -8.07
N LEU A 137 25.52 14.68 -8.57
CA LEU A 137 26.75 14.47 -7.77
C LEU A 137 27.78 15.54 -8.08
N SER A 138 28.31 16.16 -7.04
CA SER A 138 29.37 17.15 -7.18
C SER A 138 30.73 16.50 -7.48
N GLY A 139 31.67 17.28 -8.05
CA GLY A 139 33.06 16.85 -8.25
C GLY A 139 33.74 16.44 -6.93
N THR A 140 33.48 17.21 -5.86
CA THR A 140 33.94 16.88 -4.51
C THR A 140 33.40 15.55 -4.01
N ALA A 141 32.12 15.27 -4.26
CA ALA A 141 31.50 13.99 -3.85
C ALA A 141 32.15 12.80 -4.57
N VAL A 142 32.40 12.94 -5.88
CA VAL A 142 33.03 11.90 -6.69
C VAL A 142 34.48 11.64 -6.25
N ASP A 143 35.28 12.69 -6.04
CA ASP A 143 36.69 12.58 -5.63
C ASP A 143 36.85 12.04 -4.21
N SER A 144 36.06 12.54 -3.25
CA SER A 144 36.11 12.11 -1.85
C SER A 144 35.76 10.63 -1.71
N ASN A 145 34.71 10.16 -2.42
CA ASN A 145 34.34 8.74 -2.39
C ASN A 145 35.38 7.86 -3.03
N ALA A 146 35.99 8.28 -4.17
CA ALA A 146 37.09 7.54 -4.82
C ALA A 146 38.29 7.37 -3.89
N ARG A 147 38.72 8.43 -3.19
CA ARG A 147 39.82 8.39 -2.22
C ARG A 147 39.49 7.56 -0.99
N ALA A 148 38.29 7.70 -0.42
CA ALA A 148 37.85 6.89 0.72
C ALA A 148 37.87 5.38 0.37
N ILE A 149 37.41 5.01 -0.84
CA ILE A 149 37.45 3.62 -1.31
C ILE A 149 38.88 3.14 -1.48
N ALA A 150 39.76 3.94 -2.10
CA ALA A 150 41.17 3.60 -2.26
C ALA A 150 41.85 3.38 -0.91
N ASP A 151 41.52 4.20 0.10
CA ASP A 151 42.08 4.13 1.45
C ASP A 151 41.65 2.84 2.17
N TYR A 152 40.34 2.60 2.39
CA TYR A 152 39.94 1.42 3.19
C TYR A 152 40.17 0.08 2.47
N LEU A 153 40.16 0.05 1.12
CA LEU A 153 40.58 -1.13 0.36
C LEU A 153 42.09 -1.26 0.28
N GLN A 154 42.85 -0.23 0.67
CA GLN A 154 44.32 -0.16 0.57
C GLN A 154 44.80 -0.40 -0.87
N ILE A 155 44.15 0.26 -1.84
CA ILE A 155 44.52 0.12 -3.26
C ILE A 155 45.91 0.75 -3.48
N ARG A 156 46.79 -0.01 -4.06
CA ARG A 156 48.18 0.39 -4.34
C ARG A 156 48.40 0.53 -5.84
N ARG A 157 49.49 1.23 -6.23
CA ARG A 157 49.85 1.50 -7.63
C ARG A 157 50.12 0.21 -8.46
N GLN A 158 50.48 -0.88 -7.82
CA GLN A 158 50.68 -2.18 -8.49
C GLN A 158 49.39 -3.01 -8.62
N ASP A 159 48.30 -2.59 -7.99
CA ASP A 159 47.04 -3.32 -8.07
C ASP A 159 46.39 -3.16 -9.45
N ARG A 160 45.57 -4.14 -9.79
CA ARG A 160 44.78 -4.19 -11.01
C ARG A 160 43.36 -4.68 -10.73
N ALA A 161 42.38 -3.87 -11.05
CA ALA A 161 40.99 -4.33 -10.95
C ALA A 161 40.56 -5.06 -12.21
N ALA A 162 39.86 -6.17 -12.08
CA ALA A 162 39.03 -6.70 -13.15
C ALA A 162 37.70 -5.93 -13.18
N LEU A 163 37.49 -5.13 -14.21
CA LEU A 163 36.27 -4.30 -14.38
C LEU A 163 35.21 -5.08 -15.13
N ILE A 164 34.36 -5.79 -14.39
CA ILE A 164 33.23 -6.59 -14.92
C ILE A 164 31.87 -5.89 -14.74
N LEU A 165 31.86 -4.78 -13.98
CA LEU A 165 30.61 -4.06 -13.65
C LEU A 165 30.34 -2.96 -14.67
N PRO A 166 29.06 -2.75 -15.06
CA PRO A 166 28.68 -1.67 -15.98
C PRO A 166 29.04 -0.30 -15.42
N LEU A 167 29.61 0.57 -16.26
CA LEU A 167 30.08 1.91 -15.87
C LEU A 167 28.93 2.94 -15.76
N HIS A 168 27.73 2.66 -16.25
CA HIS A 168 26.56 3.54 -16.02
C HIS A 168 25.95 3.36 -14.61
N TYR A 169 26.44 2.41 -13.81
CA TYR A 169 26.09 2.26 -12.40
C TYR A 169 27.18 2.79 -11.49
N SER A 170 26.77 3.40 -10.39
CA SER A 170 27.68 3.98 -9.39
C SER A 170 28.73 2.99 -8.89
N TYR A 171 28.41 1.68 -8.79
CA TYR A 171 29.37 0.67 -8.34
C TYR A 171 30.47 0.47 -9.36
N GLY A 172 30.18 0.28 -10.63
CA GLY A 172 31.21 0.15 -11.69
C GLY A 172 32.08 1.39 -11.77
N LEU A 173 31.45 2.58 -11.78
CA LEU A 173 32.20 3.85 -11.75
C LEU A 173 33.11 3.96 -10.53
N SER A 174 32.67 3.53 -9.34
CA SER A 174 33.50 3.63 -8.13
C SER A 174 34.74 2.74 -8.17
N VAL A 175 34.69 1.61 -8.88
CA VAL A 175 35.89 0.78 -9.15
C VAL A 175 36.84 1.53 -10.06
N LEU A 176 36.34 2.12 -11.16
CA LEU A 176 37.14 2.95 -12.05
C LEU A 176 37.79 4.12 -11.29
N HIS A 177 37.01 4.91 -10.57
CA HIS A 177 37.47 6.11 -9.88
C HIS A 177 38.52 5.82 -8.79
N SER A 178 38.27 4.81 -7.95
CA SER A 178 39.18 4.47 -6.85
C SER A 178 40.52 3.98 -7.32
N HIS A 179 40.58 3.20 -8.43
CA HIS A 179 41.83 2.74 -9.01
C HIS A 179 42.59 3.85 -9.72
N LEU A 180 41.87 4.75 -10.45
CA LEU A 180 42.47 5.95 -11.03
C LEU A 180 43.06 6.87 -9.94
N ALA A 181 42.32 7.09 -8.85
CA ALA A 181 42.81 7.91 -7.73
C ALA A 181 44.06 7.36 -7.07
N ALA A 182 44.24 6.04 -7.04
CA ALA A 182 45.43 5.35 -6.49
C ALA A 182 46.56 5.19 -7.49
N GLY A 183 46.40 5.49 -8.78
CA GLY A 183 47.38 5.21 -9.83
C GLY A 183 47.53 3.72 -10.14
N ALA A 184 46.49 2.93 -9.89
CA ALA A 184 46.38 1.50 -10.15
C ALA A 184 45.77 1.23 -11.54
N SER A 185 45.92 0.02 -12.08
CA SER A 185 45.42 -0.30 -13.42
C SER A 185 44.05 -0.98 -13.40
N LEU A 186 43.34 -0.93 -14.52
CA LEU A 186 42.08 -1.63 -14.73
C LEU A 186 42.18 -2.51 -15.98
N TRP A 187 41.82 -3.79 -15.82
CA TRP A 187 41.59 -4.68 -16.94
C TRP A 187 40.13 -4.61 -17.32
N LEU A 188 39.88 -4.21 -18.56
CA LEU A 188 38.52 -4.09 -19.11
C LEU A 188 38.05 -5.46 -19.56
N ALA A 189 37.35 -6.18 -18.69
CA ALA A 189 37.01 -7.58 -18.93
C ALA A 189 36.01 -7.71 -20.07
N PRO A 190 36.24 -8.61 -21.04
CA PRO A 190 35.26 -8.87 -22.09
C PRO A 190 34.15 -9.79 -21.56
N GLY A 191 32.90 -9.51 -21.97
CA GLY A 191 31.78 -10.45 -21.83
C GLY A 191 31.37 -10.75 -20.39
N SER A 192 30.82 -11.96 -20.22
CA SER A 192 30.24 -12.44 -18.96
C SER A 192 31.21 -13.33 -18.19
N VAL A 193 31.08 -13.39 -16.86
CA VAL A 193 31.79 -14.36 -16.00
C VAL A 193 31.45 -15.83 -16.33
N LEU A 194 30.38 -16.08 -17.08
CA LEU A 194 29.98 -17.42 -17.56
C LEU A 194 30.61 -17.80 -18.91
N ASP A 195 31.30 -16.89 -19.59
CA ASP A 195 31.88 -17.16 -20.88
C ASP A 195 33.05 -18.18 -20.70
N ALA A 196 33.12 -19.14 -21.60
CA ALA A 196 34.10 -20.25 -21.52
C ALA A 196 35.58 -19.81 -21.45
N GLY A 197 35.90 -18.61 -21.97
CA GLY A 197 37.25 -18.02 -21.92
C GLY A 197 37.53 -17.13 -20.71
N PHE A 198 36.53 -16.80 -19.89
CA PHE A 198 36.64 -15.80 -18.83
C PHE A 198 37.71 -16.16 -17.79
N ALA A 199 37.76 -17.41 -17.35
CA ALA A 199 38.75 -17.88 -16.35
C ALA A 199 40.18 -17.71 -16.83
N ALA A 200 40.45 -18.11 -18.08
CA ALA A 200 41.77 -17.99 -18.72
C ALA A 200 42.17 -16.50 -18.91
N ALA A 201 41.20 -15.67 -19.37
CA ALA A 201 41.41 -14.22 -19.55
C ALA A 201 41.69 -13.51 -18.22
N LEU A 202 40.95 -13.87 -17.15
CA LEU A 202 41.16 -13.34 -15.81
C LEU A 202 42.53 -13.71 -15.27
N ALA A 203 42.98 -14.97 -15.47
CA ALA A 203 44.30 -15.40 -15.08
C ALA A 203 45.41 -14.65 -15.86
N ALA A 204 45.27 -14.53 -17.18
CA ALA A 204 46.22 -13.84 -18.05
C ALA A 204 46.28 -12.32 -17.77
N SER A 205 45.16 -11.70 -17.31
CA SER A 205 45.11 -10.29 -17.03
C SER A 205 46.03 -9.85 -15.87
N GLY A 206 46.37 -10.78 -14.97
CA GLY A 206 47.11 -10.47 -13.73
C GLY A 206 46.34 -9.58 -12.79
N ALA A 207 44.99 -9.58 -12.84
CA ALA A 207 44.14 -8.80 -11.94
C ALA A 207 44.40 -9.23 -10.48
N THR A 208 44.43 -8.23 -9.58
CA THR A 208 44.61 -8.41 -8.12
C THR A 208 43.31 -8.29 -7.35
N SER A 209 42.30 -7.67 -7.95
CA SER A 209 41.01 -7.49 -7.35
C SER A 209 39.84 -7.74 -8.31
N LEU A 210 38.73 -8.22 -7.76
CA LEU A 210 37.47 -8.42 -8.48
C LEU A 210 36.31 -7.90 -7.65
N ALA A 211 35.50 -7.01 -8.27
CA ALA A 211 34.32 -6.42 -7.69
C ALA A 211 33.06 -7.03 -8.31
N GLY A 212 32.08 -7.43 -7.51
CA GLY A 212 30.84 -8.03 -8.00
C GLY A 212 29.63 -7.75 -7.12
N VAL A 213 28.45 -7.94 -7.67
CA VAL A 213 27.21 -8.01 -6.90
C VAL A 213 26.99 -9.46 -6.43
N PRO A 214 26.10 -9.75 -5.45
CA PRO A 214 25.88 -11.12 -4.96
C PRO A 214 25.57 -12.15 -6.07
N HIS A 215 24.89 -11.71 -7.14
CA HIS A 215 24.61 -12.56 -8.30
C HIS A 215 25.90 -13.02 -9.01
N HIS A 216 26.92 -12.16 -9.17
CA HIS A 216 28.21 -12.54 -9.77
C HIS A 216 28.91 -13.63 -8.95
N PHE A 217 28.85 -13.57 -7.62
CA PHE A 217 29.44 -14.59 -6.75
C PHE A 217 28.74 -15.94 -6.90
N ARG A 218 27.41 -15.96 -7.08
CA ARG A 218 26.70 -17.21 -7.42
C ARG A 218 27.08 -17.75 -8.79
N LEU A 219 27.28 -16.87 -9.79
CA LEU A 219 27.73 -17.28 -11.12
C LEU A 219 29.15 -17.87 -11.06
N LEU A 220 30.05 -17.25 -10.29
CA LEU A 220 31.41 -17.80 -10.06
C LEU A 220 31.38 -19.18 -9.39
N GLU A 221 30.46 -19.40 -8.44
CA GLU A 221 30.25 -20.70 -7.81
C GLU A 221 29.70 -21.73 -8.80
N SER A 222 28.68 -21.38 -9.59
CA SER A 222 28.10 -22.28 -10.59
C SER A 222 29.06 -22.64 -11.72
N ALA A 223 29.97 -21.71 -12.09
CA ALA A 223 31.03 -21.94 -13.06
C ALA A 223 32.25 -22.69 -12.47
N GLY A 224 32.23 -23.08 -11.18
CA GLY A 224 33.36 -23.76 -10.51
C GLY A 224 34.53 -22.83 -10.20
N LEU A 225 34.44 -21.53 -10.50
CA LEU A 225 35.56 -20.58 -10.34
C LEU A 225 35.80 -20.17 -8.89
N SER A 226 34.89 -20.49 -7.97
CA SER A 226 35.09 -20.21 -6.54
C SER A 226 36.30 -20.88 -5.90
N HIS A 227 36.74 -21.99 -6.45
CA HIS A 227 37.96 -22.75 -5.99
C HIS A 227 39.16 -22.55 -6.88
N THR A 228 39.00 -22.05 -8.11
CA THR A 228 40.05 -21.94 -9.12
C THR A 228 40.38 -20.49 -9.49
N LEU A 229 39.99 -19.53 -8.62
CA LEU A 229 40.40 -18.13 -8.83
C LEU A 229 41.92 -18.00 -8.96
N PRO A 230 42.45 -17.18 -9.91
CA PRO A 230 43.86 -16.92 -10.06
C PRO A 230 44.49 -16.50 -8.73
N GLU A 231 45.73 -16.94 -8.49
CA GLU A 231 46.46 -16.59 -7.26
C GLU A 231 46.71 -15.08 -7.09
N SER A 232 46.73 -14.36 -8.23
CA SER A 232 46.85 -12.89 -8.25
C SER A 232 45.71 -12.18 -7.57
N ILE A 233 44.49 -12.75 -7.58
CA ILE A 233 43.31 -12.15 -6.93
C ILE A 233 43.46 -12.20 -5.41
N LYS A 234 43.75 -11.07 -4.80
CA LYS A 234 43.93 -10.88 -3.34
C LYS A 234 42.79 -10.11 -2.69
N THR A 235 41.98 -9.40 -3.46
CA THR A 235 40.87 -8.63 -2.93
C THR A 235 39.58 -8.93 -3.70
N LEU A 236 38.53 -9.37 -2.98
CA LEU A 236 37.19 -9.49 -3.49
C LEU A 236 36.31 -8.47 -2.80
N THR A 237 35.41 -7.85 -3.54
CA THR A 237 34.43 -6.88 -2.97
C THR A 237 33.04 -7.19 -3.44
N VAL A 238 32.04 -7.15 -2.52
CA VAL A 238 30.63 -7.33 -2.82
C VAL A 238 29.82 -6.13 -2.34
N ALA A 239 28.92 -5.63 -3.20
CA ALA A 239 27.96 -4.57 -2.89
C ALA A 239 26.75 -4.63 -3.83
N GLY A 240 25.81 -3.69 -3.68
CA GLY A 240 24.68 -3.53 -4.59
C GLY A 240 23.51 -4.49 -4.32
N GLY A 241 23.59 -5.32 -3.29
CA GLY A 241 22.53 -6.22 -2.80
C GLY A 241 22.99 -6.90 -1.52
N ALA A 242 22.03 -7.44 -0.76
CA ALA A 242 22.35 -8.26 0.40
C ALA A 242 22.91 -9.61 -0.07
N MET A 243 24.01 -10.04 0.55
CA MET A 243 24.56 -11.38 0.41
C MET A 243 24.24 -12.18 1.66
N GLU A 244 23.83 -13.42 1.49
CA GLU A 244 23.47 -14.29 2.62
C GLU A 244 24.66 -14.51 3.57
N PRO A 245 24.47 -14.47 4.89
CA PRO A 245 25.56 -14.59 5.86
C PRO A 245 26.46 -15.81 5.64
N ASP A 246 25.88 -16.94 5.27
CA ASP A 246 26.68 -18.18 5.01
C ASP A 246 27.53 -18.07 3.75
N GLN A 247 27.05 -17.37 2.72
CA GLN A 247 27.87 -17.07 1.54
C GLN A 247 29.00 -16.09 1.88
N VAL A 248 28.73 -15.09 2.72
CA VAL A 248 29.78 -14.18 3.22
C VAL A 248 30.87 -14.96 3.96
N ARG A 249 30.49 -15.84 4.89
CA ARG A 249 31.45 -16.70 5.60
C ARG A 249 32.23 -17.57 4.64
N ALA A 250 31.57 -18.22 3.69
CA ALA A 250 32.23 -19.11 2.74
C ALA A 250 33.29 -18.38 1.89
N TRP A 251 32.96 -17.18 1.36
CA TRP A 251 33.88 -16.37 0.57
C TRP A 251 35.01 -15.77 1.43
N ALA A 252 34.71 -15.32 2.64
CA ALA A 252 35.69 -14.80 3.59
C ALA A 252 36.70 -15.89 3.98
N THR A 253 36.23 -17.10 4.29
CA THR A 253 37.12 -18.26 4.61
C THR A 253 38.01 -18.60 3.43
N ARG A 254 37.44 -18.65 2.19
CA ARG A 254 38.26 -18.94 0.98
C ARG A 254 39.35 -17.88 0.77
N MET A 255 39.00 -16.60 0.95
CA MET A 255 39.98 -15.54 0.79
C MET A 255 41.04 -15.53 1.89
N GLN A 256 40.66 -15.78 3.14
CA GLN A 256 41.62 -15.90 4.25
C GLN A 256 42.61 -17.04 4.02
N ALA A 257 42.16 -18.21 3.54
CA ALA A 257 43.02 -19.36 3.25
C ALA A 257 44.10 -19.07 2.21
N ARG A 258 43.95 -18.04 1.37
CA ARG A 258 44.89 -17.60 0.33
C ARG A 258 45.54 -16.24 0.66
N ALA A 259 45.51 -15.83 1.93
CA ALA A 259 46.03 -14.55 2.41
C ALA A 259 45.42 -13.34 1.63
N GLY A 260 44.14 -13.45 1.23
CA GLY A 260 43.38 -12.41 0.57
C GLY A 260 42.32 -11.81 1.49
N ARG A 261 41.61 -10.84 0.98
CA ARG A 261 40.57 -10.08 1.72
C ARG A 261 39.23 -10.13 1.02
N PHE A 262 38.14 -10.26 1.78
CA PHE A 262 36.75 -10.17 1.30
C PHE A 262 36.03 -9.03 1.99
N PHE A 263 35.61 -8.01 1.22
CA PHE A 263 34.93 -6.85 1.72
C PHE A 263 33.44 -6.91 1.37
N VAL A 264 32.57 -6.86 2.38
CA VAL A 264 31.14 -6.60 2.21
C VAL A 264 30.92 -5.10 2.36
N MET A 265 30.25 -4.49 1.40
CA MET A 265 30.09 -3.04 1.36
C MET A 265 28.61 -2.68 1.15
N TYR A 266 28.21 -1.57 1.75
CA TYR A 266 26.88 -0.99 1.57
C TYR A 266 26.99 0.42 0.99
N GLY A 267 26.01 0.77 0.15
CA GLY A 267 25.89 2.12 -0.41
C GLY A 267 24.79 2.23 -1.44
N GLN A 268 24.58 3.45 -1.90
CA GLN A 268 23.59 3.80 -2.90
C GLN A 268 24.11 4.94 -3.79
N THR A 269 23.45 5.16 -4.92
CA THR A 269 23.84 6.16 -5.90
C THR A 269 23.83 7.57 -5.29
N GLU A 270 22.90 7.83 -4.39
CA GLU A 270 22.72 9.08 -3.65
C GLU A 270 23.89 9.44 -2.73
N ALA A 271 24.81 8.50 -2.49
CA ALA A 271 26.06 8.73 -1.78
C ALA A 271 27.28 8.34 -2.64
N THR A 272 27.20 8.57 -3.93
CA THR A 272 28.30 8.40 -4.92
C THR A 272 28.87 6.97 -4.97
N ALA A 273 28.20 6.01 -4.42
CA ALA A 273 28.36 4.57 -4.42
C ALA A 273 28.59 3.93 -3.05
N ARG A 274 29.40 4.49 -2.14
CA ARG A 274 29.77 3.82 -0.88
C ARG A 274 29.43 4.68 0.35
N ILE A 275 28.82 4.01 1.33
CA ILE A 275 28.47 4.56 2.64
C ILE A 275 29.23 3.83 3.74
N SER A 276 29.30 2.48 3.66
CA SER A 276 29.96 1.66 4.67
C SER A 276 30.63 0.42 4.09
N TYR A 277 31.49 -0.17 4.90
CA TYR A 277 32.14 -1.45 4.61
C TYR A 277 32.30 -2.27 5.89
N LEU A 278 32.21 -3.59 5.77
CA LEU A 278 32.55 -4.53 6.82
C LEU A 278 34.05 -4.82 6.73
N PRO A 279 34.83 -4.56 7.80
CA PRO A 279 36.24 -4.95 7.83
C PRO A 279 36.40 -6.44 7.55
N PRO A 280 37.36 -6.86 6.69
CA PRO A 280 37.52 -8.28 6.30
C PRO A 280 37.72 -9.20 7.49
N GLU A 281 38.41 -8.75 8.53
CA GLU A 281 38.68 -9.49 9.78
C GLU A 281 37.41 -9.81 10.57
N GLN A 282 36.35 -9.03 10.38
CA GLN A 282 35.02 -9.21 11.05
C GLN A 282 34.01 -9.98 10.18
N ALA A 283 34.36 -10.27 8.92
CA ALA A 283 33.42 -10.91 8.00
C ALA A 283 33.04 -12.34 8.39
N LEU A 284 33.85 -13.04 9.18
CA LEU A 284 33.53 -14.38 9.70
C LEU A 284 32.61 -14.31 10.93
N ASP A 285 32.84 -13.35 11.81
CA ASP A 285 32.11 -13.21 13.08
C ASP A 285 30.77 -12.50 12.90
N THR A 286 30.71 -11.50 12.03
CA THR A 286 29.53 -10.65 11.81
C THR A 286 29.11 -10.56 10.32
N PRO A 287 28.88 -11.70 9.64
CA PRO A 287 28.73 -11.75 8.18
C PRO A 287 27.48 -11.04 7.63
N GLY A 288 26.51 -10.72 8.51
CA GLY A 288 25.28 -9.98 8.16
C GLY A 288 25.37 -8.47 8.38
N ALA A 289 26.53 -7.94 8.83
CA ALA A 289 26.68 -6.52 9.06
C ALA A 289 26.97 -5.75 7.77
N ALA A 290 26.40 -4.54 7.65
CA ALA A 290 26.78 -3.56 6.64
C ALA A 290 28.10 -2.84 7.03
N GLY A 291 28.55 -3.04 8.25
CA GLY A 291 29.83 -2.57 8.75
C GLY A 291 29.81 -1.17 9.36
N ARG A 292 30.90 -0.44 9.15
CA ARG A 292 31.12 0.94 9.65
C ARG A 292 31.23 1.93 8.49
N ALA A 293 31.06 3.22 8.79
CA ALA A 293 31.20 4.29 7.78
C ALA A 293 32.56 4.25 7.08
N ILE A 294 32.60 4.63 5.81
CA ILE A 294 33.84 4.86 5.07
C ILE A 294 34.60 6.07 5.67
N PRO A 295 35.91 6.20 5.44
CA PRO A 295 36.68 7.37 5.86
C PRO A 295 36.02 8.69 5.41
N GLY A 296 35.90 9.64 6.34
CA GLY A 296 35.25 10.92 6.09
C GLY A 296 33.71 10.91 6.17
N GLY A 297 33.10 9.77 6.43
CA GLY A 297 31.66 9.62 6.60
C GLY A 297 31.23 9.34 8.04
N ARG A 298 29.98 9.64 8.35
CA ARG A 298 29.32 9.30 9.62
C ARG A 298 27.97 8.64 9.38
N LEU A 299 27.75 7.49 10.01
CA LEU A 299 26.45 6.81 10.07
C LEU A 299 25.74 7.16 11.37
N LEU A 300 24.42 7.34 11.30
CA LEU A 300 23.55 7.57 12.43
C LEU A 300 22.18 6.95 12.19
N LEU A 301 21.44 6.70 13.28
CA LEU A 301 20.09 6.18 13.23
C LEU A 301 19.12 7.27 13.70
N ARG A 302 17.99 7.44 13.00
CA ARG A 302 16.94 8.39 13.40
C ARG A 302 15.63 7.66 13.69
N ASP A 303 14.93 8.14 14.72
CA ASP A 303 13.56 7.70 15.02
C ASP A 303 12.55 8.38 14.07
N ALA A 304 11.27 7.99 14.16
CA ALA A 304 10.19 8.57 13.36
C ALA A 304 9.97 10.08 13.61
N GLY A 305 10.54 10.64 14.68
CA GLY A 305 10.54 12.08 15.00
C GLY A 305 11.81 12.80 14.55
N GLY A 306 12.71 12.11 13.83
CA GLY A 306 13.97 12.67 13.34
C GLY A 306 15.08 12.78 14.39
N ARG A 307 14.92 12.26 15.63
CA ARG A 307 15.91 12.33 16.70
C ARG A 307 16.92 11.20 16.57
N GLU A 308 18.20 11.49 16.84
CA GLU A 308 19.27 10.49 16.79
C GLU A 308 19.08 9.41 17.87
N ILE A 309 19.14 8.15 17.45
CA ILE A 309 19.11 6.97 18.32
C ILE A 309 20.54 6.56 18.63
N THR A 310 20.94 6.69 19.89
CA THR A 310 22.28 6.33 20.37
C THR A 310 22.34 4.96 21.05
N LYS A 311 21.18 4.44 21.51
CA LYS A 311 21.08 3.16 22.22
C LYS A 311 21.39 2.01 21.27
N PRO A 312 22.37 1.11 21.59
CA PRO A 312 22.62 -0.09 20.81
C PRO A 312 21.37 -0.98 20.66
N GLU A 313 21.35 -1.80 19.64
CA GLU A 313 20.25 -2.74 19.28
C GLU A 313 18.89 -2.09 19.02
N SER A 314 18.81 -0.76 19.01
CA SER A 314 17.59 -0.05 18.64
C SER A 314 17.54 0.18 17.12
N GLU A 315 16.35 -0.07 16.54
CA GLU A 315 16.13 0.13 15.11
C GLU A 315 15.70 1.58 14.81
N GLY A 316 16.24 2.13 13.73
CA GLY A 316 15.87 3.42 13.20
C GLY A 316 16.20 3.53 11.72
N GLU A 317 15.79 4.64 11.09
CA GLU A 317 16.23 4.95 9.74
C GLU A 317 17.72 5.24 9.71
N LEU A 318 18.44 4.53 8.80
CA LEU A 318 19.85 4.78 8.60
C LEU A 318 20.03 6.10 7.84
N CYS A 319 20.73 7.03 8.44
CA CYS A 319 21.13 8.29 7.84
C CYS A 319 22.65 8.36 7.67
N TYR A 320 23.08 9.12 6.68
CA TYR A 320 24.51 9.26 6.37
C TYR A 320 24.90 10.72 6.16
N GLN A 321 26.01 11.12 6.75
CA GLN A 321 26.68 12.41 6.56
C GLN A 321 28.05 12.18 5.98
N GLY A 322 28.40 12.90 4.92
CA GLY A 322 29.70 12.81 4.25
C GLY A 322 29.77 13.71 3.03
N SER A 323 31.00 14.07 2.62
CA SER A 323 31.23 14.90 1.44
C SER A 323 30.82 14.24 0.12
N ASN A 324 30.52 12.95 0.14
CA ASN A 324 30.07 12.16 -1.00
C ASN A 324 28.53 12.06 -1.10
N VAL A 325 27.77 12.79 -0.28
CA VAL A 325 26.31 12.90 -0.40
C VAL A 325 25.95 13.68 -1.66
N MET A 326 24.88 13.29 -2.34
CA MET A 326 24.39 13.95 -3.55
C MET A 326 23.98 15.40 -3.30
N MET A 327 23.97 16.20 -4.36
CA MET A 327 23.40 17.56 -4.34
C MET A 327 21.87 17.56 -4.26
N GLY A 328 21.20 16.50 -4.70
CA GLY A 328 19.76 16.33 -4.78
C GLY A 328 19.36 15.53 -6.02
N TYR A 329 18.07 15.37 -6.22
CA TYR A 329 17.55 14.72 -7.41
C TYR A 329 17.32 15.69 -8.57
N ALA A 330 17.23 15.14 -9.78
CA ALA A 330 16.79 15.83 -10.98
C ALA A 330 15.67 15.03 -11.66
N GLU A 331 14.55 15.67 -11.90
CA GLU A 331 13.45 15.12 -12.68
C GLU A 331 13.59 15.45 -14.16
N ASP A 332 14.12 16.61 -14.49
CA ASP A 332 14.37 17.08 -15.86
C ASP A 332 15.61 17.98 -15.96
N SER A 333 15.80 18.59 -17.12
CA SER A 333 16.95 19.45 -17.41
C SER A 333 16.99 20.74 -16.57
N ALA A 334 15.86 21.27 -16.09
CA ALA A 334 15.82 22.49 -15.28
C ALA A 334 16.41 22.26 -13.88
N ASP A 335 16.34 21.05 -13.37
CA ASP A 335 16.87 20.70 -12.05
C ASP A 335 18.41 20.67 -12.01
N LEU A 336 19.08 20.61 -13.16
CA LEU A 336 20.54 20.49 -13.21
C LEU A 336 21.26 21.75 -12.73
N ALA A 337 20.57 22.88 -12.72
CA ALA A 337 21.11 24.17 -12.26
C ALA A 337 20.86 24.45 -10.76
N LYS A 338 20.10 23.60 -10.05
CA LYS A 338 19.77 23.80 -8.64
C LYS A 338 20.97 23.63 -7.73
N ASP A 339 21.01 24.39 -6.65
CA ASP A 339 21.98 24.27 -5.57
C ASP A 339 21.92 22.90 -4.87
N ALA A 340 22.89 22.63 -4.01
CA ALA A 340 22.89 21.44 -3.17
C ALA A 340 21.80 21.55 -2.08
N GLU A 341 20.95 20.53 -1.98
CA GLU A 341 19.77 20.52 -1.10
C GLU A 341 20.01 19.73 0.20
N LEU A 342 21.05 18.88 0.24
CA LEU A 342 21.24 17.90 1.30
C LEU A 342 22.60 18.02 1.98
N SER A 343 22.59 18.10 3.32
CA SER A 343 23.77 17.93 4.17
C SER A 343 23.81 16.53 4.83
N GLU A 344 22.68 15.83 4.85
CA GLU A 344 22.50 14.49 5.38
C GLU A 344 21.59 13.70 4.45
N LEU A 345 21.96 12.47 4.16
CA LEU A 345 21.19 11.56 3.36
C LEU A 345 20.36 10.61 4.25
N ALA A 346 19.05 10.73 4.21
CA ALA A 346 18.13 9.71 4.69
C ALA A 346 18.10 8.57 3.66
N THR A 347 18.62 7.39 4.03
CA THR A 347 18.84 6.32 3.05
C THR A 347 17.56 5.58 2.66
N GLY A 348 16.47 5.75 3.44
CA GLY A 348 15.25 4.95 3.32
C GLY A 348 15.40 3.50 3.78
N ASP A 349 16.59 3.10 4.27
CA ASP A 349 16.85 1.79 4.83
C ASP A 349 16.74 1.83 6.37
N LEU A 350 16.17 0.80 6.97
CA LEU A 350 16.16 0.61 8.42
C LEU A 350 17.41 -0.15 8.83
N ALA A 351 17.99 0.25 9.95
CA ALA A 351 19.16 -0.42 10.52
C ALA A 351 19.14 -0.39 12.05
N ARG A 352 19.95 -1.26 12.65
CA ARG A 352 20.34 -1.19 14.06
C ARG A 352 21.87 -1.13 14.13
N ARG A 353 22.39 -0.59 15.23
CA ARG A 353 23.81 -0.59 15.57
C ARG A 353 24.04 -1.55 16.71
N ASP A 354 24.94 -2.52 16.53
CA ASP A 354 25.28 -3.46 17.59
C ASP A 354 26.19 -2.83 18.66
N ALA A 355 26.47 -3.59 19.74
CA ALA A 355 27.34 -3.14 20.82
C ALA A 355 28.80 -2.93 20.38
N GLY A 356 29.23 -3.59 19.30
CA GLY A 356 30.55 -3.42 18.66
C GLY A 356 30.65 -2.18 17.77
N GLY A 357 29.53 -1.48 17.55
CA GLY A 357 29.46 -0.28 16.71
C GLY A 357 29.23 -0.54 15.22
N LEU A 358 28.99 -1.80 14.81
CA LEU A 358 28.66 -2.15 13.43
C LEU A 358 27.16 -1.94 13.16
N TYR A 359 26.85 -1.48 11.96
CA TYR A 359 25.49 -1.31 11.49
C TYR A 359 24.98 -2.54 10.74
N HIS A 360 23.72 -2.92 11.00
CA HIS A 360 23.04 -4.04 10.35
C HIS A 360 21.78 -3.52 9.69
N ILE A 361 21.63 -3.73 8.38
CA ILE A 361 20.40 -3.38 7.66
C ILE A 361 19.31 -4.37 8.02
N THR A 362 18.21 -3.88 8.55
CA THR A 362 17.05 -4.69 8.98
C THR A 362 15.93 -4.70 7.97
N GLY A 363 15.80 -3.65 7.13
CA GLY A 363 14.77 -3.56 6.11
C GLY A 363 14.79 -2.23 5.35
N ARG A 364 13.70 -1.96 4.61
CA ARG A 364 13.48 -0.68 3.91
C ARG A 364 12.16 -0.04 4.29
N LEU A 365 12.14 1.28 4.48
CA LEU A 365 10.91 2.03 4.74
C LEU A 365 9.86 1.87 3.62
N SER A 366 10.29 1.87 2.36
CA SER A 366 9.44 1.67 1.19
C SER A 366 8.98 0.21 0.99
N ARG A 367 9.55 -0.74 1.74
CA ARG A 367 9.22 -2.16 1.72
C ARG A 367 8.63 -2.62 3.05
N MET A 368 7.69 -1.83 3.55
CA MET A 368 6.93 -2.11 4.77
C MET A 368 5.44 -1.96 4.49
N SER A 369 4.66 -2.80 5.14
CA SER A 369 3.20 -2.70 5.23
C SER A 369 2.81 -2.44 6.68
N LYS A 370 1.79 -1.60 6.89
CA LYS A 370 1.24 -1.34 8.22
C LYS A 370 -0.13 -2.00 8.35
N ILE A 371 -0.15 -3.27 8.75
CA ILE A 371 -1.38 -4.06 8.88
C ILE A 371 -1.77 -4.16 10.35
N ALA A 372 -3.01 -3.84 10.67
CA ALA A 372 -3.54 -3.87 12.05
C ALA A 372 -2.69 -3.09 13.07
N GLY A 373 -2.00 -2.03 12.63
CA GLY A 373 -1.13 -1.22 13.48
C GLY A 373 0.31 -1.75 13.62
N LEU A 374 0.59 -2.96 13.14
CA LEU A 374 1.94 -3.55 13.12
C LEU A 374 2.69 -3.15 11.86
N ARG A 375 3.96 -2.81 12.02
CA ARG A 375 4.88 -2.54 10.90
C ARG A 375 5.55 -3.85 10.47
N ILE A 376 5.34 -4.26 9.23
CA ILE A 376 5.79 -5.53 8.69
C ILE A 376 6.78 -5.28 7.56
N GLY A 377 8.04 -5.59 7.80
CA GLY A 377 9.10 -5.52 6.80
C GLY A 377 8.99 -6.69 5.82
N HIS A 378 8.83 -6.40 4.52
CA HIS A 378 8.78 -7.41 3.48
C HIS A 378 10.09 -8.21 3.39
N ASP A 379 11.24 -7.53 3.58
CA ASP A 379 12.57 -8.14 3.57
C ASP A 379 12.76 -9.18 4.69
N ALA A 380 12.08 -8.99 5.84
CA ALA A 380 12.13 -9.97 6.94
C ALA A 380 11.41 -11.27 6.56
N ILE A 381 10.29 -11.18 5.86
CA ILE A 381 9.56 -12.36 5.36
C ILE A 381 10.39 -13.07 4.29
N GLU A 382 10.98 -12.33 3.34
CA GLU A 382 11.84 -12.91 2.30
C GLU A 382 13.03 -13.68 2.91
N ARG A 383 13.73 -13.09 3.87
CA ARG A 383 14.85 -13.74 4.57
C ARG A 383 14.42 -15.01 5.30
N ALA A 384 13.29 -14.99 5.98
CA ALA A 384 12.80 -16.17 6.69
C ALA A 384 12.38 -17.30 5.73
N LEU A 385 11.84 -16.96 4.56
CA LEU A 385 11.53 -17.93 3.50
C LEU A 385 12.80 -18.48 2.86
N ALA A 386 13.80 -17.62 2.60
CA ALA A 386 15.11 -18.02 2.07
C ALA A 386 15.85 -18.98 3.03
N ALA A 387 15.78 -18.74 4.35
CA ALA A 387 16.35 -19.63 5.36
C ALA A 387 15.72 -21.04 5.35
N GLN A 388 14.53 -21.20 4.77
CA GLN A 388 13.86 -22.49 4.58
C GLN A 388 14.03 -23.05 3.15
N GLY A 389 14.91 -22.44 2.34
CA GLY A 389 15.20 -22.86 0.98
C GLY A 389 14.21 -22.39 -0.08
N HIS A 390 13.32 -21.44 0.26
CA HIS A 390 12.36 -20.89 -0.68
C HIS A 390 12.87 -19.62 -1.35
N GLU A 391 12.87 -19.58 -2.67
CA GLU A 391 13.07 -18.33 -3.42
C GLU A 391 11.74 -17.57 -3.48
N ALA A 392 11.66 -16.40 -2.84
CA ALA A 392 10.45 -15.60 -2.72
C ALA A 392 10.70 -14.11 -2.92
N ALA A 393 9.67 -13.40 -3.37
CA ALA A 393 9.61 -11.94 -3.42
C ALA A 393 8.32 -11.45 -2.76
N VAL A 394 8.44 -10.48 -1.85
CA VAL A 394 7.33 -10.00 -1.02
C VAL A 394 7.08 -8.52 -1.28
N TRP A 395 5.83 -8.13 -1.48
CA TRP A 395 5.39 -6.75 -1.58
C TRP A 395 3.98 -6.62 -1.02
N GLY A 396 3.55 -5.42 -0.69
CA GLY A 396 2.22 -5.22 -0.12
C GLY A 396 1.87 -3.76 0.03
N ASP A 397 0.71 -3.56 0.59
CA ASP A 397 0.18 -2.28 1.06
C ASP A 397 -0.31 -2.43 2.51
N ASP A 398 -0.95 -1.40 3.06
CA ASP A 398 -1.46 -1.42 4.44
C ASP A 398 -2.68 -2.34 4.66
N ALA A 399 -3.14 -3.03 3.62
CA ALA A 399 -4.24 -4.00 3.70
C ALA A 399 -3.77 -5.44 3.50
N ARG A 400 -2.74 -5.67 2.62
CA ARG A 400 -2.37 -7.00 2.18
C ARG A 400 -0.90 -7.10 1.77
N ILE A 401 -0.29 -8.25 2.04
CA ILE A 401 1.07 -8.61 1.63
C ILE A 401 0.99 -9.76 0.63
N SER A 402 1.62 -9.59 -0.53
CA SER A 402 1.74 -10.58 -1.58
C SER A 402 3.11 -11.24 -1.51
N ILE A 403 3.15 -12.56 -1.62
CA ILE A 403 4.37 -13.37 -1.58
C ILE A 403 4.42 -14.17 -2.89
N ALA A 404 5.25 -13.75 -3.85
CA ALA A 404 5.59 -14.59 -5.00
C ALA A 404 6.63 -15.62 -4.56
N ILE A 405 6.39 -16.90 -4.85
CA ILE A 405 7.27 -17.99 -4.41
C ILE A 405 7.54 -18.96 -5.55
N CYS A 406 8.79 -19.40 -5.66
CA CYS A 406 9.21 -20.47 -6.54
C CYS A 406 9.24 -21.78 -5.74
N GLY A 407 8.34 -22.73 -6.06
CA GLY A 407 8.23 -24.01 -5.37
C GLY A 407 6.94 -24.23 -4.58
N PRO A 408 6.93 -25.13 -3.58
CA PRO A 408 5.75 -25.46 -2.80
C PRO A 408 5.15 -24.28 -2.07
N GLN A 409 3.81 -24.16 -2.07
CA GLN A 409 3.09 -23.05 -1.47
C GLN A 409 2.54 -23.35 -0.08
N ASP A 410 2.50 -24.64 0.29
CA ASP A 410 1.86 -25.09 1.52
C ASP A 410 2.55 -24.53 2.75
N GLY A 411 1.77 -23.97 3.66
CA GLY A 411 2.28 -23.41 4.92
C GLY A 411 2.93 -22.04 4.84
N ILE A 412 3.19 -21.46 3.65
CA ILE A 412 3.87 -20.16 3.49
C ILE A 412 3.11 -19.00 4.16
N ALA A 413 1.79 -18.90 3.93
CA ALA A 413 0.98 -17.89 4.59
C ALA A 413 0.93 -18.06 6.12
N ALA A 414 0.92 -19.31 6.59
CA ALA A 414 0.97 -19.62 8.03
C ALA A 414 2.33 -19.24 8.64
N LEU A 415 3.42 -19.49 7.90
CA LEU A 415 4.76 -19.07 8.33
C LEU A 415 4.87 -17.55 8.41
N ALA A 416 4.46 -16.84 7.36
CA ALA A 416 4.44 -15.38 7.33
C ALA A 416 3.59 -14.79 8.47
N ALA A 417 2.43 -15.40 8.75
CA ALA A 417 1.55 -15.00 9.85
C ALA A 417 2.23 -15.17 11.23
N ARG A 418 2.92 -16.30 11.45
CA ARG A 418 3.67 -16.53 12.71
C ARG A 418 4.82 -15.55 12.89
N LEU A 419 5.55 -15.24 11.81
CA LEU A 419 6.69 -14.32 11.85
C LEU A 419 6.28 -12.87 12.16
N THR A 420 5.11 -12.47 11.67
CA THR A 420 4.68 -11.07 11.70
C THR A 420 3.66 -10.76 12.79
N GLY A 421 3.04 -11.79 13.39
CA GLY A 421 1.93 -11.63 14.34
C GLY A 421 0.61 -11.18 13.70
N VAL A 422 0.51 -11.22 12.37
CA VAL A 422 -0.69 -10.81 11.62
C VAL A 422 -1.39 -12.05 11.05
N GLY A 423 -2.72 -12.03 11.03
CA GLY A 423 -3.51 -13.16 10.57
C GLY A 423 -3.21 -13.55 9.11
N GLN A 424 -3.33 -14.86 8.81
CA GLN A 424 -3.04 -15.41 7.48
C GLN A 424 -3.83 -14.75 6.34
N GLN A 425 -5.01 -14.21 6.64
CA GLN A 425 -5.88 -13.52 5.68
C GLN A 425 -5.25 -12.26 5.06
N HIS A 426 -4.18 -11.76 5.62
CA HIS A 426 -3.44 -10.60 5.08
C HIS A 426 -2.31 -10.99 4.12
N PHE A 427 -2.08 -12.30 3.92
CA PHE A 427 -1.05 -12.80 3.01
C PHE A 427 -1.66 -13.47 1.79
N THR A 428 -1.16 -13.12 0.61
CA THR A 428 -1.50 -13.76 -0.66
C THR A 428 -0.26 -14.45 -1.20
N VAL A 429 -0.27 -15.77 -1.31
CA VAL A 429 0.82 -16.54 -1.89
C VAL A 429 0.57 -16.74 -3.38
N LEU A 430 1.54 -16.35 -4.20
CA LEU A 430 1.47 -16.37 -5.66
C LEU A 430 2.57 -17.29 -6.20
N PRO A 431 2.21 -18.49 -6.73
CA PRO A 431 3.20 -19.40 -7.31
C PRO A 431 3.82 -18.81 -8.57
N ARG A 432 5.12 -19.00 -8.73
CA ARG A 432 5.87 -18.60 -9.91
C ARG A 432 6.86 -19.71 -10.30
N SER A 433 7.08 -19.85 -11.59
CA SER A 433 8.16 -20.73 -12.09
C SER A 433 9.54 -20.11 -11.89
N SER A 434 9.62 -18.78 -11.94
CA SER A 434 10.82 -17.98 -11.65
C SER A 434 10.43 -16.57 -11.26
N LEU A 435 11.27 -15.86 -10.50
CA LEU A 435 11.09 -14.45 -10.21
C LEU A 435 11.67 -13.58 -11.34
N PRO A 436 10.93 -12.59 -11.86
CA PRO A 436 11.46 -11.66 -12.85
C PRO A 436 12.62 -10.88 -12.24
N ARG A 437 13.73 -10.76 -12.99
CA ARG A 437 14.93 -10.04 -12.57
C ARG A 437 15.32 -9.01 -13.61
N ARG A 438 15.86 -7.89 -13.13
CA ARG A 438 16.46 -6.84 -13.95
C ARG A 438 17.85 -7.27 -14.43
N ALA A 439 18.42 -6.57 -15.41
CA ALA A 439 19.77 -6.84 -15.94
C ALA A 439 20.87 -6.86 -14.83
N ASN A 440 20.66 -6.15 -13.72
CA ASN A 440 21.56 -6.15 -12.57
C ASN A 440 21.33 -7.31 -11.57
N GLY A 441 20.51 -8.30 -11.94
CA GLY A 441 20.18 -9.48 -11.13
C GLY A 441 19.19 -9.27 -9.98
N LYS A 442 18.74 -8.02 -9.72
CA LYS A 442 17.74 -7.73 -8.68
C LYS A 442 16.35 -8.15 -9.12
N VAL A 443 15.49 -8.57 -8.17
CA VAL A 443 14.08 -8.86 -8.43
C VAL A 443 13.38 -7.63 -8.99
N ASP A 444 12.60 -7.80 -10.04
CA ASP A 444 11.80 -6.75 -10.65
C ASP A 444 10.40 -6.69 -10.01
N TYR A 445 10.31 -5.97 -8.87
CA TYR A 445 9.05 -5.79 -8.14
C TYR A 445 7.97 -5.03 -8.95
N PRO A 446 8.28 -4.02 -9.77
CA PRO A 446 7.31 -3.44 -10.70
C PRO A 446 6.69 -4.47 -11.65
N ALA A 447 7.50 -5.34 -12.25
CA ALA A 447 6.99 -6.43 -13.11
C ALA A 447 6.13 -7.42 -12.31
N LEU A 448 6.51 -7.77 -11.07
CA LEU A 448 5.68 -8.58 -10.19
C LEU A 448 4.36 -7.90 -9.82
N LYS A 449 4.38 -6.61 -9.49
CA LYS A 449 3.19 -5.81 -9.17
C LYS A 449 2.27 -5.67 -10.38
N SER A 450 2.79 -5.41 -11.57
CA SER A 450 1.99 -5.27 -12.81
C SER A 450 1.35 -6.59 -13.22
N GLN A 451 2.05 -7.71 -13.06
CA GLN A 451 1.52 -9.06 -13.27
C GLN A 451 0.49 -9.47 -12.21
N SER A 452 0.46 -8.78 -11.06
CA SER A 452 -0.48 -8.98 -9.97
C SER A 452 -1.60 -7.93 -9.97
N ALA A 453 -1.48 -6.87 -10.77
CA ALA A 453 -2.47 -5.81 -10.91
C ALA A 453 -3.59 -6.29 -11.84
N LYS A 454 -4.69 -6.65 -11.23
CA LYS A 454 -5.99 -7.08 -11.76
C LYS A 454 -5.96 -8.41 -12.54
N PRO A 455 -6.55 -9.47 -11.98
CA PRO A 455 -7.22 -10.41 -12.86
C PRO A 455 -8.27 -9.61 -13.63
N GLN A 456 -8.23 -9.61 -14.96
CA GLN A 456 -9.47 -9.43 -15.73
C GLN A 456 -10.50 -10.37 -15.08
N PRO A 457 -11.76 -9.97 -14.93
CA PRO A 457 -12.77 -10.85 -14.38
C PRO A 457 -12.77 -12.13 -15.24
N ALA A 458 -12.19 -13.19 -14.70
CA ALA A 458 -12.30 -14.49 -15.30
C ALA A 458 -13.80 -14.78 -15.30
N LYS A 459 -14.38 -15.02 -16.46
CA LYS A 459 -15.80 -15.30 -16.63
C LYS A 459 -16.04 -16.70 -16.06
N GLY A 460 -16.86 -16.83 -15.03
CA GLY A 460 -17.27 -18.11 -14.45
C GLY A 460 -17.45 -18.09 -12.93
N VAL A 461 -18.14 -19.10 -12.41
CA VAL A 461 -18.49 -19.21 -10.98
C VAL A 461 -17.26 -19.27 -10.07
N LEU A 462 -16.27 -20.10 -10.41
CA LEU A 462 -15.05 -20.24 -9.63
C LEU A 462 -14.27 -18.90 -9.54
N ALA A 463 -14.22 -18.16 -10.63
CA ALA A 463 -13.56 -16.86 -10.66
C ALA A 463 -14.29 -15.81 -9.82
N ALA A 464 -15.62 -15.83 -9.83
CA ALA A 464 -16.42 -14.97 -8.97
C ALA A 464 -16.16 -15.26 -7.48
N TYR A 465 -16.09 -16.54 -7.11
CA TYR A 465 -15.74 -16.95 -5.76
C TYR A 465 -14.32 -16.55 -5.37
N GLN A 466 -13.35 -16.79 -6.24
CA GLN A 466 -11.96 -16.38 -6.01
C GLN A 466 -11.80 -14.87 -5.82
N ALA A 467 -12.55 -14.07 -6.58
CA ALA A 467 -12.56 -12.62 -6.44
C ALA A 467 -13.20 -12.17 -5.11
N ALA A 468 -14.35 -12.76 -4.72
CA ALA A 468 -15.09 -12.38 -3.52
C ALA A 468 -14.38 -12.83 -2.22
N PHE A 469 -13.71 -13.98 -2.27
CA PHE A 469 -13.01 -14.55 -1.11
C PHE A 469 -11.50 -14.29 -1.10
N ALA A 470 -10.95 -13.61 -2.11
CA ALA A 470 -9.53 -13.29 -2.09
C ALA A 470 -9.14 -12.61 -0.77
N PRO A 471 -8.07 -13.06 -0.10
CA PRO A 471 -6.97 -13.93 -0.53
C PRO A 471 -7.12 -15.42 -0.18
N GLN A 472 -8.28 -15.84 0.31
CA GLN A 472 -8.54 -17.25 0.61
C GLN A 472 -8.55 -18.04 -0.69
N THR A 473 -7.83 -19.17 -0.73
CA THR A 473 -7.87 -20.08 -1.88
C THR A 473 -9.23 -20.74 -1.92
N VAL A 474 -9.92 -20.61 -3.04
CA VAL A 474 -11.21 -21.26 -3.28
C VAL A 474 -11.00 -22.41 -4.24
N GLY A 475 -11.31 -23.60 -3.76
CA GLY A 475 -11.36 -24.83 -4.56
C GLY A 475 -12.77 -25.09 -5.08
N ARG A 476 -12.88 -26.05 -6.02
CA ARG A 476 -14.19 -26.42 -6.60
C ARG A 476 -15.13 -27.14 -5.64
N ASN A 477 -14.60 -27.65 -4.51
CA ASN A 477 -15.40 -28.29 -3.47
C ASN A 477 -15.85 -27.34 -2.35
N ASP A 478 -15.39 -26.08 -2.36
CA ASP A 478 -15.78 -25.09 -1.38
C ASP A 478 -17.13 -24.48 -1.70
N SER A 479 -17.84 -24.08 -0.66
CA SER A 479 -19.12 -23.36 -0.73
C SER A 479 -18.97 -21.99 -0.05
N PHE A 480 -19.91 -21.08 -0.27
CA PHE A 480 -19.94 -19.78 0.42
C PHE A 480 -19.94 -19.94 1.95
N ALA A 481 -20.72 -20.91 2.44
CA ALA A 481 -20.83 -21.20 3.88
C ALA A 481 -19.51 -21.79 4.42
N SER A 482 -18.86 -22.73 3.71
CA SER A 482 -17.60 -23.34 4.14
C SER A 482 -16.45 -22.34 4.18
N LEU A 483 -16.50 -21.30 3.34
CA LEU A 483 -15.52 -20.22 3.27
C LEU A 483 -15.76 -19.10 4.30
N GLY A 484 -16.81 -19.19 5.10
CA GLY A 484 -17.14 -18.19 6.12
C GLY A 484 -17.56 -16.84 5.53
N GLY A 485 -18.38 -16.87 4.49
CA GLY A 485 -18.85 -15.67 3.80
C GLY A 485 -19.69 -14.76 4.72
N ASP A 486 -19.47 -13.43 4.62
CA ASP A 486 -20.21 -12.39 5.32
C ASP A 486 -21.23 -11.70 4.40
N SER A 487 -22.07 -10.84 4.96
CA SER A 487 -23.15 -10.17 4.20
C SER A 487 -22.64 -9.27 3.06
N LEU A 488 -21.45 -8.71 3.15
CA LEU A 488 -20.90 -7.89 2.07
C LEU A 488 -20.44 -8.78 0.91
N ARG A 489 -19.68 -9.84 1.21
CA ARG A 489 -19.28 -10.87 0.24
C ARG A 489 -20.46 -11.59 -0.36
N HIS A 490 -21.53 -11.80 0.44
CA HIS A 490 -22.78 -12.40 -0.06
C HIS A 490 -23.39 -11.55 -1.18
N VAL A 491 -23.47 -10.21 -1.00
CA VAL A 491 -23.99 -9.30 -2.02
C VAL A 491 -23.08 -9.24 -3.25
N GLU A 492 -21.75 -9.13 -3.04
CA GLU A 492 -20.77 -9.10 -4.13
C GLU A 492 -20.80 -10.38 -4.95
N LEU A 493 -20.81 -11.55 -4.29
CA LEU A 493 -20.83 -12.83 -4.97
C LEU A 493 -22.17 -13.13 -5.63
N SER A 494 -23.30 -12.77 -5.00
CA SER A 494 -24.63 -12.87 -5.63
C SER A 494 -24.69 -12.12 -6.96
N LEU A 495 -24.13 -10.89 -7.01
CA LEU A 495 -24.08 -10.09 -8.24
C LEU A 495 -23.18 -10.74 -9.30
N ALA A 496 -22.03 -11.26 -8.89
CA ALA A 496 -21.11 -11.93 -9.79
C ALA A 496 -21.68 -13.28 -10.32
N LEU A 497 -22.40 -14.02 -9.47
CA LEU A 497 -23.10 -15.23 -9.87
C LEU A 497 -24.29 -14.95 -10.79
N ASP A 498 -25.03 -13.86 -10.57
CA ASP A 498 -26.08 -13.39 -11.48
C ASP A 498 -25.52 -13.05 -12.87
N GLU A 499 -24.32 -12.49 -12.93
CA GLU A 499 -23.64 -12.20 -14.20
C GLU A 499 -23.11 -13.48 -14.86
N ALA A 500 -22.56 -14.42 -14.08
CA ALA A 500 -21.94 -15.64 -14.57
C ALA A 500 -22.98 -16.73 -14.99
N LEU A 501 -24.07 -16.87 -14.21
CA LEU A 501 -25.07 -17.94 -14.37
C LEU A 501 -26.43 -17.43 -14.88
N GLY A 502 -26.59 -16.11 -14.93
CA GLY A 502 -27.90 -15.49 -15.19
C GLY A 502 -28.89 -15.64 -14.04
N GLY A 503 -28.44 -15.97 -12.83
CA GLY A 503 -29.18 -16.07 -11.56
C GLY A 503 -28.57 -17.11 -10.65
N ALA A 504 -28.30 -16.76 -9.39
CA ALA A 504 -27.81 -17.71 -8.40
C ALA A 504 -28.91 -18.72 -8.02
N PRO A 505 -28.68 -20.04 -8.03
CA PRO A 505 -29.64 -21.06 -7.62
C PRO A 505 -30.07 -20.87 -6.16
N ALA A 506 -31.25 -21.39 -5.78
CA ALA A 506 -31.67 -21.36 -4.38
C ALA A 506 -30.72 -22.24 -3.54
N GLY A 507 -30.28 -21.76 -2.39
CA GLY A 507 -29.33 -22.46 -1.51
C GLY A 507 -27.89 -22.51 -2.04
N TRP A 508 -27.53 -21.62 -2.98
CA TRP A 508 -26.21 -21.55 -3.56
C TRP A 508 -25.09 -21.34 -2.50
N GLU A 509 -25.43 -20.82 -1.35
CA GLU A 509 -24.49 -20.59 -0.24
C GLU A 509 -23.89 -21.87 0.31
N GLU A 510 -24.65 -22.97 0.27
CA GLU A 510 -24.22 -24.29 0.73
C GLU A 510 -23.67 -25.14 -0.41
N MET A 511 -23.93 -24.74 -1.67
CA MET A 511 -23.53 -25.52 -2.85
C MET A 511 -22.03 -25.36 -3.12
N PRO A 512 -21.29 -26.45 -3.33
CA PRO A 512 -19.93 -26.41 -3.82
C PRO A 512 -19.83 -25.69 -5.18
N VAL A 513 -18.72 -24.98 -5.41
CA VAL A 513 -18.48 -24.26 -6.66
C VAL A 513 -18.67 -25.14 -7.91
N LYS A 514 -18.23 -26.39 -7.87
CA LYS A 514 -18.39 -27.36 -8.99
C LYS A 514 -19.85 -27.60 -9.35
N ASP A 515 -20.74 -27.64 -8.34
CA ASP A 515 -22.17 -27.91 -8.54
C ASP A 515 -22.87 -26.65 -9.03
N LEU A 516 -22.39 -25.46 -8.60
CA LEU A 516 -22.83 -24.16 -9.12
C LEU A 516 -22.45 -23.96 -10.59
N GLU A 517 -21.27 -24.42 -11.00
CA GLU A 517 -20.85 -24.37 -12.42
C GLU A 517 -21.75 -25.17 -13.36
N GLN A 518 -22.42 -26.21 -12.83
CA GLN A 518 -23.32 -27.11 -13.57
C GLN A 518 -24.80 -26.76 -13.39
N ALA A 519 -25.13 -25.84 -12.47
CA ALA A 519 -26.50 -25.47 -12.18
C ALA A 519 -27.17 -24.75 -13.35
N ALA A 520 -28.38 -25.19 -13.70
CA ALA A 520 -29.19 -24.47 -14.67
C ALA A 520 -29.57 -23.09 -14.13
N PRO A 521 -29.67 -22.03 -15.00
CA PRO A 521 -30.09 -20.71 -14.55
C PRO A 521 -31.44 -20.74 -13.85
N ALA A 522 -31.50 -20.26 -12.61
CA ALA A 522 -32.74 -20.18 -11.86
C ALA A 522 -33.70 -19.16 -12.49
N PRO A 523 -35.01 -19.44 -12.59
CA PRO A 523 -36.00 -18.54 -13.20
C PRO A 523 -36.21 -17.25 -12.38
N SER A 524 -35.79 -17.19 -11.11
CA SER A 524 -35.96 -16.05 -10.21
C SER A 524 -34.70 -15.84 -9.37
N ALA A 525 -34.28 -14.59 -9.15
CA ALA A 525 -33.28 -14.24 -8.17
C ALA A 525 -33.85 -14.39 -6.75
N SER A 526 -33.08 -14.91 -5.81
CA SER A 526 -33.48 -15.04 -4.41
C SER A 526 -32.71 -14.01 -3.57
N LEU A 527 -33.41 -13.10 -2.89
CA LEU A 527 -32.82 -12.06 -2.05
C LEU A 527 -33.06 -12.34 -0.55
N PRO A 528 -32.08 -12.00 0.33
CA PRO A 528 -32.28 -12.04 1.77
C PRO A 528 -33.50 -11.22 2.19
N PHE A 529 -34.29 -11.75 3.13
CA PHE A 529 -35.54 -11.09 3.56
C PHE A 529 -35.28 -9.77 4.28
N ASP A 530 -34.21 -9.66 5.07
CA ASP A 530 -33.81 -8.42 5.75
C ASP A 530 -33.49 -7.29 4.77
N LEU A 531 -32.94 -7.63 3.60
CA LEU A 531 -32.63 -6.67 2.53
C LEU A 531 -33.92 -6.14 1.87
N ILE A 532 -34.88 -7.02 1.61
CA ILE A 532 -36.21 -6.63 1.12
C ILE A 532 -36.95 -5.82 2.19
N ALA A 533 -36.90 -6.24 3.45
CA ALA A 533 -37.47 -5.53 4.58
C ALA A 533 -36.92 -4.09 4.70
N ARG A 534 -35.61 -3.91 4.44
CA ARG A 534 -34.97 -2.58 4.44
C ARG A 534 -35.52 -1.68 3.34
N VAL A 535 -35.75 -2.23 2.13
CA VAL A 535 -36.35 -1.49 1.03
C VAL A 535 -37.79 -1.11 1.34
N ILE A 536 -38.57 -2.03 1.85
CA ILE A 536 -39.96 -1.75 2.26
C ILE A 536 -39.99 -0.68 3.35
N ALA A 537 -39.10 -0.76 4.35
CA ALA A 537 -39.02 0.18 5.44
C ALA A 537 -38.67 1.59 4.96
N ILE A 538 -37.67 1.76 4.08
CA ILE A 538 -37.29 3.09 3.59
C ILE A 538 -38.36 3.68 2.66
N LEU A 539 -39.00 2.89 1.81
CA LEU A 539 -40.11 3.34 0.98
C LEU A 539 -41.30 3.76 1.82
N ALA A 540 -41.59 3.00 2.89
CA ALA A 540 -42.66 3.38 3.86
C ALA A 540 -42.36 4.72 4.56
N VAL A 541 -41.09 4.98 4.94
CA VAL A 541 -40.65 6.25 5.51
C VAL A 541 -40.89 7.39 4.53
N VAL A 542 -40.39 7.25 3.29
CA VAL A 542 -40.54 8.31 2.27
C VAL A 542 -42.04 8.59 2.00
N THR A 543 -42.84 7.54 1.80
CA THR A 543 -44.26 7.66 1.53
C THR A 543 -45.02 8.30 2.70
N ALA A 544 -44.74 7.89 3.94
CA ALA A 544 -45.38 8.48 5.13
C ALA A 544 -45.07 9.96 5.32
N HIS A 545 -43.87 10.40 4.88
CA HIS A 545 -43.47 11.81 4.97
C HIS A 545 -44.03 12.68 3.83
N GLN A 546 -44.44 12.08 2.71
CA GLN A 546 -44.90 12.81 1.53
C GLN A 546 -46.41 12.74 1.31
N THR A 547 -47.10 11.74 1.88
CA THR A 547 -48.53 11.54 1.64
C THR A 547 -49.29 11.39 2.95
N PHE A 548 -50.62 11.47 2.89
CA PHE A 548 -51.54 11.08 3.99
C PHE A 548 -51.92 9.60 3.97
N TRP A 549 -51.28 8.79 3.13
CA TRP A 549 -51.57 7.36 3.08
C TRP A 549 -51.22 6.70 4.39
N PRO A 550 -52.00 5.72 4.84
CA PRO A 550 -51.83 5.07 6.12
C PRO A 550 -50.64 4.05 6.09
N VAL A 551 -49.46 4.54 5.72
CA VAL A 551 -48.22 3.74 5.68
C VAL A 551 -47.40 4.04 6.93
N TYR A 552 -47.52 3.22 7.95
CA TYR A 552 -46.91 3.45 9.26
C TYR A 552 -45.81 2.43 9.58
N GLY A 553 -44.87 2.83 10.44
CA GLY A 553 -43.91 1.93 11.05
C GLY A 553 -42.57 1.71 10.27
N GLY A 554 -42.38 2.39 9.12
CA GLY A 554 -41.11 2.27 8.37
C GLY A 554 -39.85 2.58 9.22
N ALA A 555 -39.87 3.67 9.96
CA ALA A 555 -38.77 4.03 10.85
C ALA A 555 -38.61 3.04 12.01
N ALA A 556 -39.70 2.51 12.57
CA ALA A 556 -39.62 1.46 13.60
C ALA A 556 -39.01 0.14 13.05
N ALA A 557 -39.36 -0.22 11.83
CA ALA A 557 -38.72 -1.36 11.12
C ALA A 557 -37.21 -1.12 10.92
N MET A 558 -36.80 0.08 10.57
CA MET A 558 -35.38 0.43 10.47
C MET A 558 -34.64 0.29 11.82
N VAL A 559 -35.28 0.58 12.95
CA VAL A 559 -34.70 0.36 14.28
C VAL A 559 -34.48 -1.13 14.55
N ILE A 560 -35.45 -1.99 14.18
CA ILE A 560 -35.27 -3.47 14.28
C ILE A 560 -34.07 -3.93 13.45
N LEU A 561 -34.00 -3.51 12.18
CA LEU A 561 -32.89 -3.84 11.28
C LEU A 561 -31.53 -3.31 11.77
N MET A 562 -31.53 -2.17 12.46
CA MET A 562 -30.33 -1.64 13.14
C MET A 562 -29.86 -2.58 14.25
N GLY A 563 -30.77 -3.07 15.10
CA GLY A 563 -30.44 -4.05 16.14
C GLY A 563 -29.85 -5.34 15.56
N MET A 564 -30.44 -5.85 14.46
CA MET A 564 -29.92 -6.98 13.71
C MET A 564 -28.50 -6.73 13.21
N SER A 565 -28.26 -5.57 12.61
CA SER A 565 -26.95 -5.20 12.08
C SER A 565 -25.87 -5.10 13.16
N VAL A 566 -26.20 -4.52 14.33
CA VAL A 566 -25.22 -4.42 15.43
C VAL A 566 -24.90 -5.80 16.01
N ALA A 567 -25.90 -6.65 16.24
CA ALA A 567 -25.69 -8.01 16.72
C ALA A 567 -24.86 -8.86 15.74
N GLY A 568 -25.16 -8.78 14.45
CA GLY A 568 -24.47 -9.58 13.42
C GLY A 568 -23.06 -9.14 13.10
N PHE A 569 -22.80 -7.82 13.01
CA PHE A 569 -21.53 -7.33 12.48
C PHE A 569 -20.61 -6.64 13.50
N ARG A 570 -21.12 -6.28 14.69
CA ARG A 570 -20.33 -5.54 15.69
C ARG A 570 -20.13 -6.30 17.01
N TRP A 571 -20.66 -7.50 17.14
CA TRP A 571 -20.53 -8.32 18.32
C TRP A 571 -19.06 -8.61 18.66
N GLU A 572 -18.21 -8.89 17.67
CA GLU A 572 -16.78 -9.14 17.89
C GLU A 572 -16.03 -7.90 18.44
N ALA A 573 -16.37 -6.72 17.93
CA ALA A 573 -15.80 -5.46 18.44
C ALA A 573 -16.20 -5.20 19.90
N LEU A 574 -17.46 -5.51 20.27
CA LEU A 574 -17.94 -5.41 21.66
C LEU A 574 -17.25 -6.42 22.56
N LYS A 575 -17.10 -7.67 22.13
CA LYS A 575 -16.41 -8.73 22.88
C LYS A 575 -14.96 -8.34 23.20
N SER A 576 -14.23 -7.87 22.20
CA SER A 576 -12.83 -7.46 22.35
C SER A 576 -12.66 -6.16 23.11
N GLY A 577 -13.73 -5.36 23.29
CA GLY A 577 -13.66 -4.01 23.86
C GLY A 577 -13.05 -2.97 22.94
N SER A 578 -12.98 -3.25 21.64
CA SER A 578 -12.46 -2.33 20.62
C SER A 578 -13.49 -1.25 20.28
N MET A 579 -13.65 -0.25 21.16
CA MET A 579 -14.63 0.82 20.97
C MET A 579 -14.39 1.63 19.69
N GLY A 580 -13.14 1.84 19.28
CA GLY A 580 -12.81 2.51 18.01
C GLY A 580 -13.39 1.78 16.81
N SER A 581 -13.25 0.45 16.74
CA SER A 581 -13.84 -0.37 15.67
C SER A 581 -15.37 -0.39 15.73
N PHE A 582 -15.94 -0.40 16.95
CA PHE A 582 -17.38 -0.37 17.15
C PHE A 582 -18.02 0.93 16.65
N PHE A 583 -17.40 2.10 16.93
CA PHE A 583 -17.92 3.42 16.53
C PHE A 583 -17.54 3.87 15.12
N LYS A 584 -16.60 3.21 14.44
CA LYS A 584 -16.19 3.57 13.08
C LYS A 584 -17.38 3.70 12.09
N PRO A 585 -18.38 2.81 12.04
CA PRO A 585 -19.54 2.99 11.18
C PRO A 585 -20.48 4.13 11.62
N VAL A 586 -20.46 4.52 12.89
CA VAL A 586 -21.23 5.67 13.41
C VAL A 586 -20.67 6.96 12.81
N ALA A 587 -19.36 7.11 12.72
CA ALA A 587 -18.73 8.26 12.08
C ALA A 587 -19.15 8.41 10.60
N ALA A 588 -19.30 7.30 9.88
CA ALA A 588 -19.80 7.30 8.50
C ALA A 588 -21.26 7.80 8.36
N VAL A 589 -22.05 7.68 9.43
CA VAL A 589 -23.43 8.22 9.50
C VAL A 589 -23.42 9.69 9.91
N LEU A 590 -22.59 10.07 10.87
CA LEU A 590 -22.56 11.43 11.43
C LEU A 590 -21.97 12.46 10.46
N ILE A 591 -20.97 12.10 9.66
CA ILE A 591 -20.34 13.04 8.71
C ILE A 591 -21.38 13.60 7.71
N PRO A 592 -22.15 12.79 6.95
CA PRO A 592 -23.19 13.30 6.08
C PRO A 592 -24.28 14.07 6.83
N TYR A 593 -24.65 13.62 8.02
CA TYR A 593 -25.63 14.29 8.86
C TYR A 593 -25.21 15.72 9.20
N TYR A 594 -24.00 15.93 9.72
CA TYR A 594 -23.51 17.27 10.05
C TYR A 594 -23.26 18.15 8.82
N LEU A 595 -22.89 17.58 7.69
CA LEU A 595 -22.79 18.31 6.42
C LEU A 595 -24.16 18.87 6.00
N ILE A 596 -25.22 18.08 6.18
CA ILE A 596 -26.60 18.51 5.90
C ILE A 596 -27.04 19.59 6.88
N LEU A 597 -26.79 19.42 8.19
CA LEU A 597 -27.12 20.46 9.19
C LEU A 597 -26.35 21.76 8.89
N ALA A 598 -25.11 21.71 8.48
CA ALA A 598 -24.36 22.89 8.09
C ALA A 598 -24.95 23.57 6.83
N GLY A 599 -25.40 22.78 5.85
CA GLY A 599 -26.10 23.27 4.67
C GLY A 599 -27.42 23.99 5.06
N TYR A 600 -28.19 23.44 6.00
CA TYR A 600 -29.39 24.08 6.52
C TYR A 600 -29.10 25.36 7.28
N ALA A 601 -28.11 25.33 8.16
CA ALA A 601 -27.69 26.52 8.92
C ALA A 601 -27.31 27.66 7.98
N ALA A 602 -26.63 27.35 6.87
CA ALA A 602 -26.29 28.33 5.85
C ALA A 602 -27.50 28.84 5.04
N ALA A 603 -28.43 27.94 4.69
CA ALA A 603 -29.60 28.29 3.87
C ALA A 603 -30.63 29.10 4.62
N TRP A 604 -30.83 28.89 5.92
CA TRP A 604 -31.82 29.56 6.74
C TRP A 604 -31.23 30.52 7.78
N GLU A 605 -29.92 30.74 7.75
CA GLU A 605 -29.20 31.63 8.68
C GLU A 605 -29.44 31.31 10.16
N GLN A 606 -29.81 30.06 10.46
CA GLN A 606 -30.08 29.58 11.81
C GLN A 606 -29.41 28.24 12.05
N VAL A 607 -28.69 28.14 13.18
CA VAL A 607 -28.05 26.90 13.59
C VAL A 607 -29.02 26.09 14.45
N PRO A 608 -29.39 24.84 14.03
CA PRO A 608 -30.27 23.98 14.82
C PRO A 608 -29.50 23.31 15.97
N TRP A 609 -29.16 24.08 17.00
CA TRP A 609 -28.28 23.63 18.10
C TRP A 609 -28.72 22.32 18.74
N VAL A 610 -30.02 22.11 18.88
CA VAL A 610 -30.56 20.88 19.49
C VAL A 610 -30.21 19.65 18.66
N SER A 611 -30.31 19.75 17.33
CA SER A 611 -29.89 18.69 16.39
C SER A 611 -28.36 18.58 16.30
N VAL A 612 -27.61 19.68 16.45
CA VAL A 612 -26.16 19.66 16.55
C VAL A 612 -25.70 18.84 17.77
N PHE A 613 -26.42 18.98 18.91
CA PHE A 613 -26.17 18.19 20.11
C PHE A 613 -26.88 16.82 20.10
N LEU A 614 -27.50 16.41 19.00
CA LEU A 614 -28.18 15.12 18.84
C LEU A 614 -29.29 14.88 19.87
N ALA A 615 -30.01 15.93 20.23
CA ALA A 615 -31.06 15.95 21.24
C ALA A 615 -32.44 16.42 20.73
N GLY A 616 -32.60 16.60 19.43
CA GLY A 616 -33.84 17.06 18.81
C GLY A 616 -35.04 16.13 19.01
N ASN A 617 -34.77 14.86 19.28
CA ASN A 617 -35.79 13.84 19.61
C ASN A 617 -36.40 14.02 21.01
N PHE A 618 -35.91 14.87 21.88
CA PHE A 618 -36.42 15.12 23.23
C PHE A 618 -37.45 16.26 23.33
N ALA A 619 -38.00 16.71 22.21
CA ALA A 619 -39.02 17.80 22.17
C ALA A 619 -38.57 19.14 22.80
N LEU A 620 -37.26 19.43 22.80
CA LEU A 620 -36.69 20.68 23.27
C LEU A 620 -36.93 21.86 22.30
N THR A 621 -37.58 21.57 21.16
CA THR A 621 -37.93 22.56 20.11
C THR A 621 -39.34 22.29 19.58
N THR A 622 -40.05 23.36 19.26
CA THR A 622 -41.34 23.27 18.58
C THR A 622 -41.18 23.44 17.07
N PRO A 623 -42.09 22.92 16.22
CA PRO A 623 -42.08 23.16 14.78
C PRO A 623 -42.10 24.61 14.37
N GLU A 624 -42.62 25.48 15.24
CA GLU A 624 -42.71 26.93 15.01
C GLU A 624 -41.35 27.65 15.17
N THR A 625 -40.45 27.08 15.95
CA THR A 625 -39.13 27.68 16.23
C THR A 625 -38.01 27.09 15.37
N HIS A 626 -38.24 25.96 14.70
CA HIS A 626 -37.26 25.30 13.85
C HIS A 626 -37.91 24.81 12.56
N LEU A 627 -37.29 25.10 11.46
CA LEU A 627 -37.67 24.55 10.15
C LEU A 627 -37.71 23.02 10.24
N MET A 628 -38.72 22.42 9.56
CA MET A 628 -39.10 21.01 9.73
C MET A 628 -37.96 19.98 9.57
N LEU A 629 -36.90 20.32 8.88
CA LEU A 629 -35.86 19.40 8.46
C LEU A 629 -34.98 18.83 9.58
N PRO A 630 -34.40 19.63 10.51
CA PRO A 630 -33.70 19.07 11.66
C PRO A 630 -34.59 18.18 12.53
N TYR A 631 -35.87 18.49 12.59
CA TYR A 631 -36.88 17.78 13.34
C TYR A 631 -37.12 16.33 12.87
N LEU A 632 -36.86 16.05 11.59
CA LEU A 632 -37.08 14.75 10.98
C LEU A 632 -35.93 13.76 11.15
N TYR A 633 -34.78 14.22 11.63
CA TYR A 633 -33.61 13.36 11.82
C TYR A 633 -33.55 12.64 13.19
N TRP A 634 -34.66 12.60 13.91
CA TRP A 634 -34.79 11.90 15.20
C TRP A 634 -34.23 10.48 15.17
N PHE A 635 -34.32 9.78 14.03
CA PHE A 635 -33.82 8.42 13.88
C PHE A 635 -32.30 8.36 14.01
N ILE A 636 -31.54 9.35 13.49
CA ILE A 636 -30.07 9.41 13.61
C ILE A 636 -29.69 9.72 15.06
N GLU A 637 -30.41 10.63 15.68
CA GLU A 637 -30.21 10.99 17.09
C GLU A 637 -30.47 9.77 17.99
N ALA A 638 -31.59 9.08 17.80
CA ALA A 638 -31.90 7.86 18.51
C ALA A 638 -30.88 6.73 18.20
N TYR A 639 -30.41 6.63 16.94
CA TYR A 639 -29.39 5.67 16.54
C TYR A 639 -28.11 5.84 17.36
N LEU A 640 -27.60 7.08 17.48
CA LEU A 640 -26.40 7.33 18.28
C LEU A 640 -26.63 7.07 19.76
N GLN A 641 -27.75 7.56 20.30
CA GLN A 641 -28.09 7.39 21.72
C GLN A 641 -28.20 5.91 22.10
N VAL A 642 -28.88 5.10 21.26
CA VAL A 642 -29.00 3.64 21.45
C VAL A 642 -27.63 2.97 21.30
N THR A 643 -26.82 3.40 20.32
CA THR A 643 -25.48 2.83 20.12
C THR A 643 -24.55 3.11 21.31
N LEU A 644 -24.62 4.32 21.88
CA LEU A 644 -23.90 4.68 23.10
C LEU A 644 -24.37 3.85 24.32
N LEU A 645 -25.69 3.71 24.47
CA LEU A 645 -26.30 2.92 25.56
C LEU A 645 -25.86 1.44 25.49
N VAL A 646 -25.80 0.87 24.29
CA VAL A 646 -25.32 -0.51 24.07
C VAL A 646 -23.82 -0.62 24.32
N ALA A 647 -23.00 0.36 23.95
CA ALA A 647 -21.55 0.34 24.12
C ALA A 647 -21.13 0.48 25.59
N LEU A 648 -21.89 1.23 26.39
CA LEU A 648 -21.54 1.59 27.76
C LEU A 648 -21.24 0.37 28.65
N PRO A 649 -22.06 -0.71 28.71
CA PRO A 649 -21.76 -1.91 29.50
C PRO A 649 -20.47 -2.61 29.06
N PHE A 650 -20.16 -2.58 27.74
CA PHE A 650 -18.96 -3.20 27.20
C PHE A 650 -17.68 -2.36 27.41
N ALA A 651 -17.82 -1.07 27.68
CA ALA A 651 -16.70 -0.22 28.11
C ALA A 651 -16.17 -0.58 29.49
N LEU A 652 -17.00 -1.21 30.34
CA LEU A 652 -16.67 -1.63 31.71
C LEU A 652 -16.15 -3.08 31.70
N PRO A 653 -14.84 -3.36 31.98
CA PRO A 653 -14.26 -4.68 31.83
C PRO A 653 -14.96 -5.81 32.58
N PRO A 654 -15.42 -5.64 33.85
CA PRO A 654 -16.13 -6.71 34.55
C PRO A 654 -17.49 -7.02 33.92
N VAL A 655 -18.26 -6.00 33.54
CA VAL A 655 -19.58 -6.15 32.90
C VAL A 655 -19.42 -6.78 31.53
N ARG A 656 -18.44 -6.33 30.75
CA ARG A 656 -18.12 -6.91 29.44
C ARG A 656 -17.82 -8.41 29.58
N ARG A 657 -16.95 -8.83 30.50
CA ARG A 657 -16.63 -10.24 30.71
C ARG A 657 -17.87 -11.06 31.01
N TRP A 658 -18.74 -10.54 31.87
CA TRP A 658 -19.99 -11.20 32.22
C TRP A 658 -20.92 -11.33 31.00
N LEU A 659 -21.17 -10.26 30.23
CA LEU A 659 -22.01 -10.28 29.02
C LEU A 659 -21.46 -11.23 27.95
N VAL A 660 -20.15 -11.24 27.73
CA VAL A 660 -19.49 -12.13 26.79
C VAL A 660 -19.68 -13.61 27.17
N GLN A 661 -19.61 -13.93 28.46
CA GLN A 661 -19.87 -15.28 28.96
C GLN A 661 -21.32 -15.73 28.75
N GLN A 662 -22.29 -14.80 28.81
CA GLN A 662 -23.70 -15.13 28.52
C GLN A 662 -23.94 -15.41 27.03
N GLY A 663 -23.08 -14.94 26.11
CA GLY A 663 -23.25 -15.03 24.67
C GLY A 663 -24.22 -13.99 24.09
N ALA A 664 -24.25 -13.89 22.76
CA ALA A 664 -25.00 -12.84 22.06
C ALA A 664 -26.51 -12.87 22.34
N PHE A 665 -27.11 -14.06 22.37
CA PHE A 665 -28.56 -14.21 22.55
C PHE A 665 -29.03 -13.78 23.95
N ARG A 666 -28.38 -14.27 25.02
CA ARG A 666 -28.73 -13.87 26.39
C ARG A 666 -28.42 -12.40 26.65
N THR A 667 -27.36 -11.86 26.08
CA THR A 667 -27.07 -10.42 26.12
C THR A 667 -28.20 -9.61 25.48
N GLY A 668 -28.74 -10.06 24.34
CA GLY A 668 -29.92 -9.48 23.70
C GLY A 668 -31.15 -9.52 24.59
N LEU A 669 -31.40 -10.62 25.29
CA LEU A 669 -32.49 -10.73 26.25
C LEU A 669 -32.33 -9.77 27.45
N CYS A 670 -31.10 -9.55 27.94
CA CYS A 670 -30.81 -8.55 28.96
C CYS A 670 -31.15 -7.13 28.46
N PHE A 671 -30.75 -6.80 27.24
CA PHE A 671 -31.13 -5.53 26.61
C PHE A 671 -32.64 -5.39 26.42
N LEU A 672 -33.32 -6.46 26.01
CA LEU A 672 -34.78 -6.44 25.83
C LEU A 672 -35.50 -6.24 27.15
N ALA A 673 -35.10 -6.95 28.21
CA ALA A 673 -35.65 -6.77 29.53
C ALA A 673 -35.44 -5.35 30.06
N PHE A 674 -34.24 -4.82 29.94
CA PHE A 674 -33.95 -3.43 30.31
C PHE A 674 -34.74 -2.43 29.49
N ALA A 675 -34.85 -2.65 28.16
CA ALA A 675 -35.60 -1.78 27.25
C ALA A 675 -37.12 -1.75 27.61
N VAL A 676 -37.71 -2.88 27.94
CA VAL A 676 -39.11 -2.98 28.41
C VAL A 676 -39.24 -2.28 29.75
N ALA A 677 -38.34 -2.46 30.68
CA ALA A 677 -38.40 -1.81 32.00
C ALA A 677 -38.35 -0.27 31.87
N ILE A 678 -37.42 0.27 31.07
CA ILE A 678 -37.38 1.74 30.85
C ILE A 678 -38.60 2.25 30.07
N ARG A 679 -39.15 1.43 29.15
CA ARG A 679 -40.39 1.80 28.43
C ARG A 679 -41.59 1.93 29.34
N LEU A 680 -41.71 1.06 30.35
CA LEU A 680 -42.78 1.10 31.33
C LEU A 680 -42.61 2.24 32.35
N ALA A 681 -41.37 2.48 32.78
CA ALA A 681 -41.06 3.49 33.79
C ALA A 681 -41.05 4.94 33.24
N ALA A 682 -40.65 5.11 31.98
CA ALA A 682 -40.43 6.43 31.39
C ALA A 682 -41.68 7.36 31.40
N PRO A 683 -42.95 6.92 31.11
CA PRO A 683 -44.12 7.78 31.15
C PRO A 683 -44.36 8.39 32.54
N GLU A 684 -44.03 7.69 33.62
CA GLU A 684 -44.21 8.14 34.97
C GLU A 684 -43.13 9.14 35.43
N ILE A 685 -41.90 8.98 34.88
CA ILE A 685 -40.75 9.76 35.31
C ILE A 685 -40.54 10.98 34.40
N TRP A 686 -40.94 10.87 33.13
CA TRP A 686 -40.52 11.81 32.08
C TRP A 686 -41.67 12.21 31.14
N GLN A 687 -42.26 13.34 31.38
CA GLN A 687 -43.35 13.88 30.56
C GLN A 687 -42.79 14.64 29.33
N ILE A 688 -42.47 13.94 28.26
CA ILE A 688 -41.85 14.51 27.04
C ILE A 688 -42.96 14.96 26.03
N GLY A 689 -44.23 14.72 26.30
CA GLY A 689 -45.31 15.06 25.39
C GLY A 689 -45.32 14.21 24.10
N GLY A 690 -45.81 14.75 22.99
CA GLY A 690 -46.02 14.04 21.73
C GLY A 690 -44.74 13.52 21.04
N ARG A 691 -43.57 13.95 21.46
CA ARG A 691 -42.26 13.45 20.92
C ARG A 691 -41.69 12.26 21.68
N ALA A 692 -42.28 11.83 22.78
CA ALA A 692 -41.79 10.69 23.57
C ALA A 692 -41.44 9.46 22.70
N GLN A 693 -42.26 9.20 21.69
CA GLN A 693 -42.09 8.04 20.77
C GLN A 693 -40.79 8.04 19.95
N PHE A 694 -40.09 9.15 19.85
CA PHE A 694 -38.80 9.28 19.12
C PHE A 694 -37.59 9.13 20.04
N THR A 695 -37.80 8.96 21.33
CA THR A 695 -36.73 8.87 22.34
C THR A 695 -36.33 7.42 22.64
N VAL A 696 -35.16 7.25 23.23
CA VAL A 696 -34.60 5.93 23.57
C VAL A 696 -35.59 5.00 24.29
N PRO A 697 -36.32 5.43 25.32
CA PRO A 697 -37.29 4.55 26.02
C PRO A 697 -38.37 3.96 25.10
N TRP A 698 -38.76 4.68 24.04
CA TRP A 698 -39.80 4.25 23.12
C TRP A 698 -39.27 3.46 21.91
N VAL A 699 -37.98 3.45 21.63
CA VAL A 699 -37.41 2.77 20.46
C VAL A 699 -36.45 1.64 20.82
N PHE A 700 -35.86 1.63 22.01
CA PHE A 700 -34.81 0.67 22.37
C PHE A 700 -35.28 -0.79 22.40
N TYR A 701 -36.51 -1.06 22.74
CA TYR A 701 -37.07 -2.44 22.69
C TYR A 701 -37.13 -2.99 21.25
N LEU A 702 -37.38 -2.12 20.25
CA LEU A 702 -37.33 -2.52 18.83
C LEU A 702 -35.91 -2.93 18.42
N PHE A 703 -34.92 -2.15 18.83
CA PHE A 703 -33.52 -2.47 18.64
C PHE A 703 -33.14 -3.80 19.31
N ALA A 704 -33.54 -3.98 20.57
CA ALA A 704 -33.25 -5.20 21.35
C ALA A 704 -33.94 -6.43 20.72
N LEU A 705 -35.16 -6.32 20.21
CA LEU A 705 -35.80 -7.36 19.42
C LEU A 705 -34.98 -7.70 18.17
N GLY A 706 -34.53 -6.68 17.42
CA GLY A 706 -33.66 -6.89 16.26
C GLY A 706 -32.36 -7.63 16.60
N TRP A 707 -31.74 -7.27 17.74
CA TRP A 707 -30.58 -7.99 18.27
C TRP A 707 -30.92 -9.48 18.52
N CYS A 708 -32.02 -9.75 19.25
CA CYS A 708 -32.43 -11.12 19.56
C CYS A 708 -32.79 -11.93 18.30
N ILE A 709 -33.36 -11.31 17.24
CA ILE A 709 -33.64 -11.97 15.97
C ILE A 709 -32.36 -12.53 15.34
N THR A 710 -31.31 -11.71 15.25
CA THR A 710 -30.05 -12.13 14.64
C THR A 710 -29.31 -13.16 15.51
N ALA A 711 -29.40 -13.03 16.84
CA ALA A 711 -28.71 -13.92 17.77
C ALA A 711 -29.45 -15.23 18.07
N ALA A 712 -30.64 -15.45 17.47
CA ALA A 712 -31.44 -16.65 17.69
C ALA A 712 -31.05 -17.78 16.73
N ASP A 713 -30.16 -18.68 17.17
CA ASP A 713 -29.63 -19.80 16.36
C ASP A 713 -30.55 -21.01 16.32
N THR A 714 -31.34 -21.26 17.40
CA THR A 714 -32.21 -22.42 17.52
C THR A 714 -33.68 -22.08 17.34
N LEU A 715 -34.51 -23.07 16.90
CA LEU A 715 -35.95 -22.90 16.79
C LEU A 715 -36.58 -22.44 18.13
N GLY A 716 -36.13 -23.01 19.25
CA GLY A 716 -36.62 -22.62 20.57
C GLY A 716 -36.35 -21.13 20.88
N GLN A 717 -35.18 -20.62 20.53
CA GLN A 717 -34.82 -19.19 20.69
C GLN A 717 -35.69 -18.32 19.75
N ARG A 718 -35.91 -18.72 18.50
CA ARG A 718 -36.76 -18.00 17.55
C ARG A 718 -38.21 -17.94 18.03
N LEU A 719 -38.75 -19.05 18.56
CA LEU A 719 -40.10 -19.07 19.15
C LEU A 719 -40.19 -18.22 20.40
N MET A 720 -39.12 -18.18 21.24
CA MET A 720 -39.06 -17.27 22.41
C MET A 720 -39.10 -15.81 21.99
N VAL A 721 -38.33 -15.40 20.98
CA VAL A 721 -38.35 -14.02 20.45
C VAL A 721 -39.70 -13.67 19.85
N LEU A 722 -40.33 -14.61 19.09
CA LEU A 722 -41.68 -14.40 18.57
C LEU A 722 -42.68 -14.25 19.68
N GLY A 723 -42.66 -15.12 20.71
CA GLY A 723 -43.52 -15.02 21.90
C GLY A 723 -43.37 -13.70 22.60
N ALA A 724 -42.12 -13.23 22.83
CA ALA A 724 -41.88 -11.90 23.39
C ALA A 724 -42.47 -10.78 22.50
N ALA A 725 -42.29 -10.88 21.18
CA ALA A 725 -42.86 -9.90 20.24
C ALA A 725 -44.39 -9.89 20.26
N CYS A 726 -45.03 -11.07 20.37
CA CYS A 726 -46.51 -11.21 20.49
C CYS A 726 -47.05 -10.53 21.77
N VAL A 727 -46.25 -10.39 22.81
CA VAL A 727 -46.63 -9.66 24.02
C VAL A 727 -46.30 -8.18 23.89
N ILE A 728 -45.08 -7.87 23.47
CA ILE A 728 -44.54 -6.48 23.42
C ILE A 728 -45.30 -5.63 22.39
N MET A 729 -45.60 -6.14 21.19
CA MET A 729 -46.21 -5.34 20.12
C MET A 729 -47.66 -4.92 20.44
N PRO A 730 -48.57 -5.80 20.89
CA PRO A 730 -49.87 -5.40 21.33
C PRO A 730 -49.85 -4.49 22.55
N SER A 731 -48.94 -4.74 23.53
CA SER A 731 -48.77 -3.88 24.71
C SER A 731 -48.32 -2.47 24.32
N ALA A 732 -47.38 -2.37 23.37
CA ALA A 732 -46.91 -1.09 22.84
C ALA A 732 -48.04 -0.34 22.08
N ALA A 733 -48.88 -1.09 21.35
CA ALA A 733 -50.07 -0.51 20.68
C ALA A 733 -51.05 0.02 21.69
N TYR A 734 -51.34 -0.71 22.73
CA TYR A 734 -52.26 -0.31 23.81
C TYR A 734 -51.76 0.93 24.56
N LEU A 735 -50.49 0.90 25.01
CA LEU A 735 -49.87 2.00 25.76
C LEU A 735 -49.53 3.23 24.91
N GLY A 736 -49.40 3.07 23.59
CA GLY A 736 -49.10 4.16 22.67
C GLY A 736 -50.31 4.91 22.15
N GLY A 737 -51.52 4.44 22.40
CA GLY A 737 -52.77 5.00 21.87
C GLY A 737 -52.85 5.00 20.34
N ASN A 738 -53.68 5.86 19.75
CA ASN A 738 -53.87 5.92 18.29
C ASN A 738 -52.82 6.79 17.58
N TRP A 739 -51.78 7.23 18.28
CA TRP A 739 -50.79 8.08 17.71
C TRP A 739 -49.91 7.33 16.67
N TYR A 740 -49.75 7.90 15.49
CA TYR A 740 -48.95 7.38 14.39
C TYR A 740 -49.19 5.89 14.07
N GLY A 741 -50.40 5.57 13.72
CA GLY A 741 -50.80 4.28 13.15
C GLY A 741 -51.21 3.20 14.14
N GLY A 742 -51.12 3.46 15.47
CA GLY A 742 -51.70 2.62 16.49
C GLY A 742 -51.56 1.11 16.26
N TRP A 743 -52.62 0.35 16.39
CA TRP A 743 -52.64 -1.10 16.22
C TRP A 743 -52.12 -1.58 14.85
N ILE A 744 -52.45 -0.87 13.75
CA ILE A 744 -52.02 -1.26 12.40
C ILE A 744 -50.50 -1.27 12.30
N LYS A 745 -49.80 -0.28 12.84
CA LYS A 745 -48.36 -0.19 12.87
C LYS A 745 -47.73 -1.40 13.57
N TYR A 746 -48.19 -1.76 14.76
CA TYR A 746 -47.59 -2.80 15.59
C TYR A 746 -47.92 -4.21 15.08
N MET A 747 -49.09 -4.41 14.49
CA MET A 747 -49.48 -5.71 13.90
C MET A 747 -48.61 -6.03 12.67
N TRP A 748 -48.34 -5.06 11.81
CA TRP A 748 -47.52 -5.32 10.67
C TRP A 748 -46.03 -5.41 11.07
N LEU A 749 -45.55 -4.72 12.13
CA LEU A 749 -44.22 -4.94 12.71
C LEU A 749 -44.09 -6.36 13.29
N LEU A 750 -45.14 -6.88 13.91
CA LEU A 750 -45.15 -8.28 14.35
C LEU A 750 -45.03 -9.27 13.18
N ALA A 751 -45.74 -9.00 12.08
CA ALA A 751 -45.60 -9.79 10.87
C ALA A 751 -44.20 -9.72 10.26
N LEU A 752 -43.58 -8.52 10.29
CA LEU A 752 -42.20 -8.32 9.86
C LEU A 752 -41.21 -9.11 10.74
N ILE A 753 -41.37 -9.08 12.08
CA ILE A 753 -40.52 -9.84 13.01
C ILE A 753 -40.66 -11.35 12.75
N ALA A 754 -41.88 -11.86 12.55
CA ALA A 754 -42.08 -13.24 12.17
C ALA A 754 -41.39 -13.59 10.84
N GLY A 755 -41.50 -12.70 9.85
CA GLY A 755 -40.80 -12.87 8.58
C GLY A 755 -39.28 -12.92 8.76
N LEU A 756 -38.70 -12.00 9.54
CA LEU A 756 -37.26 -11.94 9.80
C LEU A 756 -36.73 -13.16 10.58
N LEU A 757 -37.57 -13.81 11.41
CA LEU A 757 -37.19 -15.01 12.16
C LEU A 757 -37.22 -16.29 11.33
N PHE A 758 -38.19 -16.42 10.38
CA PHE A 758 -38.44 -17.66 9.71
C PHE A 758 -38.27 -17.66 8.18
N ILE A 759 -38.23 -16.45 7.56
CA ILE A 759 -38.02 -16.34 6.13
C ILE A 759 -36.59 -15.83 5.92
N THR A 760 -35.73 -16.71 5.52
CA THR A 760 -34.32 -16.33 5.25
C THR A 760 -34.18 -15.59 3.93
N ARG A 761 -34.94 -16.03 2.89
CA ARG A 761 -34.86 -15.49 1.52
C ARG A 761 -36.22 -15.54 0.84
N LEU A 762 -36.44 -14.58 -0.09
CA LEU A 762 -37.61 -14.54 -0.95
C LEU A 762 -37.21 -14.58 -2.43
N PRO A 763 -37.92 -15.33 -3.28
CA PRO A 763 -37.76 -15.25 -4.71
C PRO A 763 -38.23 -13.88 -5.23
N VAL A 764 -37.41 -13.23 -6.00
CA VAL A 764 -37.69 -11.92 -6.61
C VAL A 764 -37.51 -12.04 -8.13
N PRO A 765 -38.37 -11.47 -8.95
CA PRO A 765 -38.17 -11.42 -10.40
C PRO A 765 -36.82 -10.81 -10.76
N ARG A 766 -36.08 -11.37 -11.72
CA ARG A 766 -34.71 -10.93 -12.08
C ARG A 766 -34.62 -9.43 -12.36
N PHE A 767 -35.61 -8.85 -13.06
CA PHE A 767 -35.63 -7.42 -13.36
C PHE A 767 -35.72 -6.54 -12.11
N ALA A 768 -36.33 -7.05 -11.03
CA ALA A 768 -36.51 -6.33 -9.77
C ALA A 768 -35.33 -6.50 -8.79
N ALA A 769 -34.52 -7.55 -8.93
CA ALA A 769 -33.44 -7.84 -7.99
C ALA A 769 -32.39 -6.71 -7.92
N ARG A 770 -31.88 -6.23 -9.07
CA ARG A 770 -30.91 -5.13 -9.14
C ARG A 770 -31.45 -3.80 -8.58
N PRO A 771 -32.67 -3.33 -8.94
CA PRO A 771 -33.32 -2.18 -8.30
C PRO A 771 -33.44 -2.32 -6.78
N VAL A 772 -33.93 -3.45 -6.28
CA VAL A 772 -34.09 -3.71 -4.83
C VAL A 772 -32.74 -3.60 -4.11
N MET A 773 -31.68 -4.21 -4.64
CA MET A 773 -30.35 -4.13 -4.04
C MET A 773 -29.80 -2.69 -4.03
N ARG A 774 -29.97 -1.93 -5.12
CA ARG A 774 -29.55 -0.51 -5.19
C ARG A 774 -30.28 0.36 -4.18
N LEU A 775 -31.60 0.15 -4.02
CA LEU A 775 -32.41 0.86 -3.03
C LEU A 775 -32.00 0.49 -1.60
N ALA A 776 -31.73 -0.77 -1.32
CA ALA A 776 -31.27 -1.21 0.00
C ALA A 776 -29.93 -0.60 0.39
N GLN A 777 -28.97 -0.51 -0.56
CA GLN A 777 -27.68 0.15 -0.35
C GLN A 777 -27.80 1.67 -0.16
N ALA A 778 -28.76 2.29 -0.83
CA ALA A 778 -29.02 3.73 -0.77
C ALA A 778 -30.01 4.14 0.34
N ALA A 779 -30.50 3.21 1.15
CA ALA A 779 -31.54 3.49 2.15
C ALA A 779 -31.19 4.66 3.08
N PHE A 780 -29.92 4.77 3.53
CA PHE A 780 -29.50 5.87 4.39
C PHE A 780 -29.39 7.22 3.64
N PRO A 781 -28.74 7.36 2.48
CA PRO A 781 -28.83 8.58 1.68
C PRO A 781 -30.26 8.98 1.30
N ILE A 782 -31.14 8.01 0.99
CA ILE A 782 -32.55 8.31 0.73
C ILE A 782 -33.20 8.89 1.99
N TYR A 783 -32.97 8.30 3.17
CA TYR A 783 -33.48 8.82 4.43
C TYR A 783 -33.03 10.27 4.68
N LEU A 784 -31.78 10.58 4.42
CA LEU A 784 -31.22 11.92 4.64
C LEU A 784 -31.79 12.99 3.69
N LEU A 785 -32.03 12.63 2.42
CA LEU A 785 -32.22 13.63 1.37
C LEU A 785 -33.63 13.69 0.80
N HIS A 786 -34.53 12.74 1.09
CA HIS A 786 -35.86 12.69 0.46
C HIS A 786 -36.68 13.93 0.69
N ARG A 787 -36.49 14.63 1.80
CA ARG A 787 -37.24 15.85 2.14
C ARG A 787 -36.78 17.10 1.39
N PHE A 788 -35.57 17.11 0.84
CA PHE A 788 -35.07 18.24 0.07
C PHE A 788 -35.87 18.50 -1.21
N VAL A 789 -36.46 17.44 -1.78
CA VAL A 789 -37.26 17.60 -2.99
C VAL A 789 -38.55 18.41 -2.72
N PRO A 790 -39.43 18.01 -1.78
CA PRO A 790 -40.66 18.75 -1.54
C PRO A 790 -40.45 20.09 -0.80
N GLU A 791 -39.42 20.23 0.00
CA GLU A 791 -39.23 21.40 0.85
C GLU A 791 -38.31 22.47 0.22
N LEU A 792 -37.45 22.08 -0.73
CA LEU A 792 -36.53 23.04 -1.36
C LEU A 792 -36.68 23.05 -2.89
N LEU A 793 -36.58 21.89 -3.56
CA LEU A 793 -36.48 21.86 -5.03
C LEU A 793 -37.85 22.14 -5.71
N MET A 794 -38.94 21.59 -5.18
CA MET A 794 -40.28 21.80 -5.76
C MET A 794 -40.78 23.24 -5.63
N PRO A 795 -40.62 23.94 -4.47
CA PRO A 795 -40.95 25.35 -4.37
C PRO A 795 -40.16 26.24 -5.35
N MET A 796 -38.86 25.94 -5.59
CA MET A 796 -38.02 26.70 -6.53
C MET A 796 -38.56 26.70 -7.97
N ILE A 797 -39.36 25.70 -8.35
CA ILE A 797 -39.94 25.57 -9.69
C ILE A 797 -41.46 25.82 -9.69
N GLY A 798 -41.98 26.41 -8.61
CA GLY A 798 -43.38 26.80 -8.51
C GLY A 798 -44.38 25.66 -8.25
N LEU A 799 -43.89 24.48 -7.86
CA LEU A 799 -44.70 23.32 -7.48
C LEU A 799 -44.96 23.33 -5.98
N GLU A 800 -45.92 24.17 -5.56
CA GLU A 800 -46.35 24.28 -4.17
C GLU A 800 -47.70 23.55 -3.94
N GLY A 801 -47.96 23.15 -2.68
CA GLY A 801 -49.18 22.48 -2.26
C GLY A 801 -49.20 20.97 -2.56
N ARG A 802 -50.26 20.31 -2.07
CA ARG A 802 -50.41 18.86 -2.20
C ARG A 802 -51.34 18.50 -3.34
N SER A 803 -50.88 17.65 -4.22
CA SER A 803 -51.63 16.99 -5.27
C SER A 803 -51.05 15.61 -5.49
N PRO A 804 -51.80 14.64 -6.04
CA PRO A 804 -51.27 13.31 -6.35
C PRO A 804 -50.01 13.37 -7.22
N LEU A 805 -49.90 14.34 -8.12
CA LEU A 805 -48.72 14.54 -8.94
C LEU A 805 -47.54 15.06 -8.12
N ASN A 806 -47.75 16.06 -7.26
CA ASN A 806 -46.70 16.61 -6.39
C ASN A 806 -46.21 15.55 -5.38
N ASP A 807 -47.13 14.76 -4.80
CA ASP A 807 -46.77 13.65 -3.91
C ASP A 807 -45.91 12.58 -4.64
N ALA A 808 -46.31 12.22 -5.87
CA ALA A 808 -45.51 11.30 -6.69
C ALA A 808 -44.11 11.87 -7.04
N LEU A 809 -44.07 13.14 -7.47
CA LEU A 809 -42.77 13.81 -7.76
C LEU A 809 -41.88 13.90 -6.53
N ALA A 810 -42.43 14.18 -5.37
CA ALA A 810 -41.68 14.21 -4.11
C ALA A 810 -41.12 12.83 -3.72
N ILE A 811 -41.96 11.77 -3.85
CA ILE A 811 -41.50 10.39 -3.57
C ILE A 811 -40.38 9.97 -4.53
N PHE A 812 -40.66 10.01 -5.84
CA PHE A 812 -39.67 9.53 -6.84
C PHE A 812 -38.46 10.43 -6.91
N GLY A 813 -38.59 11.74 -6.80
CA GLY A 813 -37.51 12.72 -6.74
C GLY A 813 -36.61 12.49 -5.51
N GLY A 814 -37.24 12.29 -4.34
CA GLY A 814 -36.50 11.99 -3.10
C GLY A 814 -35.67 10.68 -3.19
N ILE A 815 -36.25 9.64 -3.77
CA ILE A 815 -35.55 8.36 -4.02
C ILE A 815 -34.43 8.57 -5.03
N ALA A 816 -34.68 9.27 -6.13
CA ALA A 816 -33.67 9.55 -7.17
C ALA A 816 -32.50 10.36 -6.62
N LEU A 817 -32.78 11.39 -5.82
CA LEU A 817 -31.75 12.21 -5.16
C LEU A 817 -30.90 11.38 -4.21
N GLY A 818 -31.50 10.51 -3.41
CA GLY A 818 -30.78 9.60 -2.52
C GLY A 818 -29.91 8.58 -3.27
N LEU A 819 -30.39 8.03 -4.37
CA LEU A 819 -29.62 7.14 -5.25
C LEU A 819 -28.41 7.85 -5.89
N ALA A 820 -28.61 9.09 -6.36
CA ALA A 820 -27.55 9.92 -6.93
C ALA A 820 -26.48 10.25 -5.87
N ALA A 821 -26.91 10.62 -4.65
CA ALA A 821 -26.00 10.87 -3.53
C ALA A 821 -25.20 9.62 -3.14
N ALA A 822 -25.85 8.45 -3.10
CA ALA A 822 -25.16 7.19 -2.85
C ALA A 822 -24.11 6.85 -3.93
N ALA A 823 -24.39 7.17 -5.20
CA ALA A 823 -23.45 7.01 -6.31
C ALA A 823 -22.27 7.97 -6.18
N LEU A 824 -22.54 9.25 -5.89
CA LEU A 824 -21.53 10.28 -5.67
C LEU A 824 -20.63 9.94 -4.46
N GLN A 825 -21.23 9.51 -3.35
CA GLN A 825 -20.47 9.08 -2.16
C GLN A 825 -19.49 7.96 -2.49
N ARG A 826 -19.90 6.95 -3.27
CA ARG A 826 -19.02 5.87 -3.72
C ARG A 826 -17.87 6.41 -4.58
N GLN A 827 -18.16 7.31 -5.53
CA GLN A 827 -17.13 7.93 -6.36
C GLN A 827 -16.14 8.76 -5.54
N LEU A 828 -16.64 9.55 -4.57
CA LEU A 828 -15.79 10.35 -3.69
C LEU A 828 -14.92 9.49 -2.77
N VAL A 829 -15.46 8.42 -2.20
CA VAL A 829 -14.69 7.46 -1.40
C VAL A 829 -13.62 6.78 -2.24
N GLN A 830 -13.92 6.38 -3.48
CA GLN A 830 -12.95 5.83 -4.41
C GLN A 830 -11.90 6.86 -4.81
N ALA A 831 -12.30 8.09 -5.15
CA ALA A 831 -11.39 9.17 -5.50
C ALA A 831 -10.49 9.55 -4.31
N TRP A 832 -11.05 9.65 -3.11
CA TRP A 832 -10.29 9.92 -1.88
C TRP A 832 -9.31 8.79 -1.53
N SER A 833 -9.74 7.53 -1.67
CA SER A 833 -8.87 6.37 -1.51
C SER A 833 -7.71 6.40 -2.52
N ASN A 834 -8.02 6.73 -3.79
CA ASN A 834 -7.01 6.86 -4.83
C ASN A 834 -6.08 8.07 -4.58
N ALA A 835 -6.63 9.22 -4.13
CA ALA A 835 -5.84 10.40 -3.78
C ALA A 835 -4.98 10.18 -2.53
N ARG A 836 -5.53 9.49 -1.53
CA ARG A 836 -4.78 9.09 -0.33
C ARG A 836 -3.66 8.12 -0.69
N ASN A 837 -3.92 7.16 -1.56
CA ASN A 837 -2.91 6.24 -2.07
C ASN A 837 -1.85 6.99 -2.89
N ARG A 838 -2.23 8.02 -3.68
CA ARG A 838 -1.29 8.90 -4.38
C ARG A 838 -0.46 9.74 -3.40
N ARG A 839 -1.09 10.40 -2.43
CA ARG A 839 -0.36 11.17 -1.39
C ARG A 839 0.54 10.29 -0.53
N GLN A 840 0.13 9.07 -0.21
CA GLN A 840 0.99 8.11 0.48
C GLN A 840 2.14 7.64 -0.40
N LEU A 841 1.92 7.52 -1.71
CA LEU A 841 2.98 7.29 -2.69
C LEU A 841 3.90 8.50 -2.82
N GLU A 842 3.36 9.71 -2.83
CA GLU A 842 4.12 10.97 -2.87
C GLU A 842 4.92 11.20 -1.56
N MET A 843 4.31 10.96 -0.38
CA MET A 843 5.02 11.02 0.91
C MET A 843 6.00 9.86 1.13
N ALA A 844 5.82 8.73 0.46
CA ALA A 844 6.79 7.64 0.45
C ALA A 844 7.88 7.86 -0.62
N GLN A 845 7.71 8.86 -1.47
CA GLN A 845 8.64 9.28 -2.51
C GLN A 845 9.41 10.57 -2.12
N ALA A 846 8.86 11.38 -1.21
CA ALA A 846 9.54 12.49 -0.53
C ALA A 846 10.32 11.98 0.69
#